data_a37a0b9e0679f1d4d058bcabc3fda9a1
#
_entry.id   a37a0b9e0679f1d4d058bcabc3fda9a1
#
_cell.length_a   1.000
_cell.length_b   1.000
_cell.length_c   1.000
_cell.angle_alpha   90.00
_cell.angle_beta   90.00
_cell.angle_gamma   90.00
#
_symmetry.space_group_name_H-M   'P 1'
#
loop_
_entity.id
_entity.type
_entity.pdbx_description
1 polymer ?
#
loop_
_entity_poly.entity_id
_entity_poly.type
_entity_poly.pdbx_seq_one_letter_code
_entity_poly.pdbx_strand_id
1 'polypeptide(L)'
;MVEKQKAVVENGVQKIRITAEKGYSPKEFQLQKGIPAEITFHRVNPSGCYKEILFEDQGILEPLEVGVDKVISFTPTETGDFEFSCGMKMQKGSYTVVEKRRRVLSLRDRFWITSIFTLPLLILMIGMMAGFVSHTVSRWGTFLATTPIMLVAGVPFIKSAWASFKKHHSNMDTLVALGTLVAYVYSVFALFTGQPVYFEAAGFIIFFILLGQIFEERMRNNASEAVEKLLDLQAKTAQVLRDGNYVEVAAEDIQIDDLIRVRPGEKIAVDGTIVEGSTTIDESMVTGESLPVEKSVGDAVIGSTINSNGTILFKAEKVGSETLLSQIVDFVKMAQSSRAPIQDLTDKISGIFVPVVTILAIATFWVWSVLLGASLQEAMLYAVSVLIIACPCALGLATPTALMVGTGRSAKMGVLIKNGTVLQEVQKIQTVVFDKTGTITIGQPLVTDVVGDEARVLTLAASLETFSEHPLAQAVLSQAEEKGLVLFPVENFQAIEGKGVQGQIDQQLVTLGNGKLHDGTAMDPELEKRMVELQEQAKTVISLSVDGQVIGLIAIQDAPKASSKEAIKKLKERGLKTVMLTGDNERVAQAIAKQVGIDTVIADVLPQEKASAIQKLQEASKVAFVGDGINDAPALSIADVGIAMGSGTDIAIESGGIVLTQNDLLGVVRAFDMSQKTFRRILLNLFWASIYNILGIPIAAGVFAGLGLTLNPELAGLAMALSSLSVLTSSLLLNFTKID
;
A
#
# COMPACT_ATOMS: atom_id res chain seq x y z
N MET A 1 7.60 2.88 12.26
CA MET A 1 8.54 2.77 13.41
C MET A 1 9.81 2.18 12.85
N VAL A 2 10.90 2.92 12.89
CA VAL A 2 12.22 2.40 12.50
C VAL A 2 12.51 1.20 13.42
N GLU A 3 12.78 0.04 12.86
CA GLU A 3 13.08 -1.16 13.67
C GLU A 3 14.41 -0.93 14.37
N LYS A 4 14.38 -0.74 15.71
CA LYS A 4 15.59 -0.54 16.52
C LYS A 4 16.49 -1.75 16.35
N GLN A 5 17.75 -1.54 16.00
CA GLN A 5 18.71 -2.63 15.82
C GLN A 5 18.89 -3.40 17.14
N LYS A 6 18.75 -4.72 17.11
CA LYS A 6 18.89 -5.57 18.31
C LYS A 6 20.34 -5.97 18.50
N ALA A 7 20.86 -5.84 19.72
CA ALA A 7 22.17 -6.39 20.06
C ALA A 7 22.16 -7.93 19.91
N VAL A 8 23.21 -8.48 19.33
CA VAL A 8 23.36 -9.94 19.14
C VAL A 8 23.87 -10.55 20.46
N VAL A 9 23.23 -11.63 20.92
CA VAL A 9 23.65 -12.32 22.15
C VAL A 9 24.60 -13.46 21.79
N GLU A 10 25.88 -13.32 22.13
CA GLU A 10 26.91 -14.33 21.95
C GLU A 10 27.54 -14.70 23.30
N ASN A 11 27.60 -15.98 23.60
CA ASN A 11 28.18 -16.50 24.85
C ASN A 11 27.62 -15.85 26.13
N GLY A 12 26.34 -15.44 26.13
CA GLY A 12 25.69 -14.81 27.28
C GLY A 12 25.95 -13.30 27.42
N VAL A 13 26.65 -12.67 26.48
CA VAL A 13 26.88 -11.23 26.37
C VAL A 13 26.20 -10.70 25.12
N GLN A 14 25.51 -9.56 25.24
CA GLN A 14 24.88 -8.90 24.11
C GLN A 14 25.85 -7.89 23.49
N LYS A 15 26.12 -8.03 22.21
CA LYS A 15 27.11 -7.23 21.48
C LYS A 15 26.46 -6.36 20.42
N ILE A 16 26.94 -5.11 20.31
CA ILE A 16 26.56 -4.21 19.24
C ILE A 16 27.73 -3.28 18.90
N ARG A 17 27.89 -2.95 17.61
CA ARG A 17 28.90 -2.01 17.13
C ARG A 17 28.23 -0.72 16.68
N ILE A 18 28.78 0.43 17.07
CA ILE A 18 28.30 1.77 16.74
C ILE A 18 29.43 2.55 16.10
N THR A 19 29.22 3.07 14.91
CA THR A 19 30.16 3.94 14.21
C THR A 19 29.80 5.41 14.46
N ALA A 20 30.78 6.23 14.82
CA ALA A 20 30.64 7.68 15.05
C ALA A 20 31.33 8.46 13.92
N GLU A 21 30.54 8.86 12.89
CA GLU A 21 31.04 9.60 11.70
C GLU A 21 30.28 10.91 11.50
N LYS A 22 29.09 10.91 10.91
CA LYS A 22 28.17 12.06 10.76
C LYS A 22 27.01 12.03 11.78
N GLY A 23 27.11 11.19 12.77
CA GLY A 23 26.17 10.83 13.81
C GLY A 23 26.57 9.49 14.39
N TYR A 24 25.67 8.86 15.17
CA TYR A 24 25.85 7.48 15.61
C TYR A 24 25.08 6.55 14.67
N SER A 25 25.74 5.49 14.18
CA SER A 25 25.09 4.45 13.37
C SER A 25 25.40 3.06 13.98
N PRO A 26 24.37 2.30 14.47
CA PRO A 26 22.98 2.72 14.61
C PRO A 26 22.78 3.81 15.66
N LYS A 27 21.81 4.72 15.40
CA LYS A 27 21.45 5.78 16.35
C LYS A 27 20.56 5.27 17.49
N GLU A 28 19.81 4.21 17.22
CA GLU A 28 18.90 3.57 18.17
C GLU A 28 19.10 2.06 18.18
N PHE A 29 19.19 1.46 19.39
CA PHE A 29 19.33 0.02 19.52
C PHE A 29 18.59 -0.55 20.74
N GLN A 30 18.52 -1.89 20.82
CA GLN A 30 17.78 -2.58 21.88
C GLN A 30 18.67 -3.55 22.65
N LEU A 31 18.62 -3.45 24.00
CA LEU A 31 19.28 -4.35 24.93
C LEU A 31 18.24 -5.15 25.75
N GLN A 32 18.67 -6.26 26.34
CA GLN A 32 17.86 -7.07 27.25
C GLN A 32 18.33 -6.86 28.70
N LYS A 33 17.38 -6.67 29.60
CA LYS A 33 17.63 -6.53 31.05
C LYS A 33 18.36 -7.75 31.61
N GLY A 34 19.36 -7.51 32.46
CA GLY A 34 20.08 -8.54 33.19
C GLY A 34 21.06 -9.37 32.37
N ILE A 35 21.29 -9.03 31.09
CA ILE A 35 22.33 -9.63 30.26
C ILE A 35 23.46 -8.60 30.12
N PRO A 36 24.72 -8.95 30.40
CA PRO A 36 25.86 -8.05 30.16
C PRO A 36 25.88 -7.57 28.71
N ALA A 37 26.12 -6.30 28.49
CA ALA A 37 26.23 -5.68 27.17
C ALA A 37 27.65 -5.20 26.90
N GLU A 38 28.18 -5.47 25.72
CA GLU A 38 29.42 -4.95 25.18
C GLU A 38 29.08 -4.10 23.94
N ILE A 39 29.23 -2.79 24.06
CA ILE A 39 28.97 -1.82 23.01
C ILE A 39 30.31 -1.34 22.48
N THR A 40 30.63 -1.71 21.23
CA THR A 40 31.87 -1.31 20.56
C THR A 40 31.64 -0.01 19.80
N PHE A 41 32.31 1.08 20.20
CA PHE A 41 32.30 2.33 19.47
C PHE A 41 33.54 2.43 18.57
N HIS A 42 33.29 2.73 17.29
CA HIS A 42 34.31 3.02 16.31
C HIS A 42 34.21 4.48 15.85
N ARG A 43 35.17 5.32 16.26
CA ARG A 43 35.18 6.74 15.92
C ARG A 43 35.91 6.95 14.61
N VAL A 44 35.24 7.45 13.57
CA VAL A 44 35.82 7.80 12.27
C VAL A 44 36.05 9.31 12.19
N ASN A 45 35.14 10.12 12.71
CA ASN A 45 35.20 11.58 12.62
C ASN A 45 36.20 12.19 13.60
N PRO A 46 37.20 12.98 13.13
CA PRO A 46 38.19 13.65 13.99
C PRO A 46 37.63 14.84 14.79
N SER A 47 36.37 15.26 14.52
CA SER A 47 35.73 16.37 15.24
C SER A 47 35.73 16.20 16.76
N GLY A 48 35.97 17.28 17.48
CA GLY A 48 36.03 17.30 18.94
C GLY A 48 34.76 16.84 19.63
N CYS A 49 33.61 16.89 18.94
CA CYS A 49 32.33 16.45 19.47
C CYS A 49 32.28 14.94 19.84
N TYR A 50 33.05 14.10 19.14
CA TYR A 50 33.04 12.65 19.38
C TYR A 50 34.25 12.16 20.21
N LYS A 51 34.94 13.06 20.92
CA LYS A 51 36.09 12.67 21.75
C LYS A 51 35.74 11.77 22.94
N GLU A 52 34.52 11.88 23.43
CA GLU A 52 34.03 11.18 24.60
C GLU A 52 32.62 10.68 24.36
N ILE A 53 32.26 9.55 24.99
CA ILE A 53 30.90 9.00 25.00
C ILE A 53 30.39 8.94 26.44
N LEU A 54 29.18 9.40 26.66
CA LEU A 54 28.51 9.50 27.95
C LEU A 54 27.24 8.66 27.97
N PHE A 55 27.16 7.74 28.93
CA PHE A 55 25.93 7.05 29.34
C PHE A 55 25.54 7.55 30.72
N GLU A 56 24.62 8.53 30.78
CA GLU A 56 24.27 9.20 32.04
C GLU A 56 23.65 8.24 33.04
N ASP A 57 22.78 7.34 32.58
CA ASP A 57 22.08 6.34 33.41
C ASP A 57 23.02 5.29 34.01
N GLN A 58 24.15 5.03 33.36
CA GLN A 58 25.16 4.09 33.83
C GLN A 58 26.36 4.78 34.55
N GLY A 59 26.41 6.11 34.49
CA GLY A 59 27.53 6.89 35.05
C GLY A 59 28.84 6.67 34.32
N ILE A 60 28.78 6.30 33.03
CA ILE A 60 29.98 5.98 32.23
C ILE A 60 30.32 7.16 31.32
N LEU A 61 31.55 7.67 31.45
CA LEU A 61 32.13 8.65 30.53
C LEU A 61 33.49 8.10 30.08
N GLU A 62 33.62 7.79 28.80
CA GLU A 62 34.83 7.16 28.23
C GLU A 62 35.34 7.90 27.02
N PRO A 63 36.69 8.06 26.88
CA PRO A 63 37.29 8.69 25.71
C PRO A 63 37.25 7.76 24.49
N LEU A 64 37.03 8.35 23.29
CA LEU A 64 37.05 7.66 22.01
C LEU A 64 38.18 8.20 21.15
N GLU A 65 39.15 7.35 20.78
CA GLU A 65 40.24 7.67 19.87
C GLU A 65 39.81 7.42 18.41
N VAL A 66 40.33 8.23 17.47
CA VAL A 66 40.01 8.09 16.05
C VAL A 66 40.64 6.81 15.50
N GLY A 67 39.81 6.00 14.82
CA GLY A 67 40.24 4.74 14.19
C GLY A 67 40.46 3.57 15.17
N VAL A 68 40.18 3.75 16.46
CA VAL A 68 40.34 2.69 17.48
C VAL A 68 38.97 2.24 17.97
N ASP A 69 38.78 0.93 18.07
CA ASP A 69 37.55 0.33 18.64
C ASP A 69 37.59 0.41 20.18
N LYS A 70 36.65 1.10 20.78
CA LYS A 70 36.47 1.19 22.23
C LYS A 70 35.25 0.37 22.66
N VAL A 71 35.44 -0.59 23.55
CA VAL A 71 34.35 -1.40 24.09
C VAL A 71 33.90 -0.83 25.44
N ILE A 72 32.61 -0.58 25.56
CA ILE A 72 31.95 -0.15 26.79
C ILE A 72 31.07 -1.30 27.28
N SER A 73 31.28 -1.74 28.52
CA SER A 73 30.57 -2.89 29.09
C SER A 73 29.78 -2.48 30.32
N PHE A 74 28.49 -2.84 30.33
CA PHE A 74 27.61 -2.68 31.51
C PHE A 74 26.50 -3.70 31.46
N THR A 75 25.79 -3.87 32.59
CA THR A 75 24.63 -4.76 32.66
C THR A 75 23.38 -3.91 32.93
N PRO A 76 22.43 -3.80 31.98
CA PRO A 76 21.22 -3.04 32.19
C PRO A 76 20.36 -3.65 33.31
N THR A 77 20.03 -2.86 34.33
CA THR A 77 19.27 -3.30 35.51
C THR A 77 17.80 -2.88 35.47
N GLU A 78 17.46 -1.85 34.69
CA GLU A 78 16.11 -1.31 34.56
C GLU A 78 15.60 -1.39 33.14
N THR A 79 14.29 -1.52 32.95
CA THR A 79 13.65 -1.47 31.64
C THR A 79 13.20 -0.05 31.33
N GLY A 80 13.39 0.41 30.11
CA GLY A 80 13.01 1.77 29.69
C GLY A 80 13.77 2.21 28.45
N ASP A 81 13.53 3.44 28.04
CA ASP A 81 14.28 4.12 27.01
C ASP A 81 15.33 5.03 27.68
N PHE A 82 16.57 4.90 27.28
CA PHE A 82 17.72 5.61 27.80
C PHE A 82 18.46 6.32 26.67
N GLU A 83 19.15 7.42 26.98
CA GLU A 83 19.94 8.16 26.03
C GLU A 83 21.43 8.00 26.31
N PHE A 84 22.24 8.01 25.24
CA PHE A 84 23.68 8.22 25.32
C PHE A 84 24.07 9.39 24.43
N SER A 85 25.17 10.08 24.76
CA SER A 85 25.57 11.28 24.01
C SER A 85 27.07 11.43 23.97
N CYS A 86 27.55 12.31 23.08
CA CYS A 86 28.94 12.79 23.19
C CYS A 86 29.14 13.63 24.45
N GLY A 87 30.35 13.77 24.92
CA GLY A 87 30.69 14.54 26.16
C GLY A 87 30.11 15.96 26.19
N MET A 88 29.97 16.61 25.03
CA MET A 88 29.34 17.94 24.88
C MET A 88 27.83 17.90 24.70
N LYS A 89 27.18 16.75 24.74
CA LYS A 89 25.71 16.52 24.58
C LYS A 89 25.09 17.06 23.27
N MET A 90 25.91 17.38 22.27
CA MET A 90 25.43 17.90 20.97
C MET A 90 24.95 16.79 20.04
N GLN A 91 25.51 15.60 20.16
CA GLN A 91 25.09 14.42 19.41
C GLN A 91 24.54 13.36 20.38
N LYS A 92 23.32 12.87 20.09
CA LYS A 92 22.61 11.92 20.94
C LYS A 92 22.23 10.67 20.15
N GLY A 93 22.25 9.54 20.84
CA GLY A 93 21.64 8.29 20.46
C GLY A 93 20.78 7.77 21.60
N SER A 94 19.99 6.71 21.37
CA SER A 94 19.15 6.11 22.39
C SER A 94 19.24 4.59 22.37
N TYR A 95 18.98 3.99 23.53
CA TYR A 95 18.81 2.55 23.62
C TYR A 95 17.64 2.19 24.52
N THR A 96 16.92 1.13 24.12
CA THR A 96 15.77 0.62 24.85
C THR A 96 16.16 -0.67 25.55
N VAL A 97 15.97 -0.73 26.86
CA VAL A 97 16.13 -1.97 27.62
C VAL A 97 14.79 -2.65 27.81
N VAL A 98 14.68 -3.89 27.29
CA VAL A 98 13.48 -4.71 27.41
C VAL A 98 13.71 -5.89 28.35
N GLU A 99 12.64 -6.41 28.97
CA GLU A 99 12.76 -7.64 29.72
C GLU A 99 13.21 -8.81 28.84
N LYS A 100 14.04 -9.69 29.38
CA LYS A 100 14.45 -10.93 28.72
C LYS A 100 13.19 -11.69 28.32
N ARG A 101 12.87 -11.73 27.04
CA ARG A 101 11.76 -12.53 26.53
C ARG A 101 12.02 -13.99 26.93
N ARG A 102 11.22 -14.53 27.87
CA ARG A 102 11.09 -15.97 28.01
C ARG A 102 10.75 -16.51 26.62
N ARG A 103 11.43 -17.58 26.16
CA ARG A 103 11.09 -18.26 24.90
C ARG A 103 9.59 -18.59 24.94
N VAL A 104 8.79 -17.76 24.32
CA VAL A 104 7.38 -18.07 24.07
C VAL A 104 7.39 -19.06 22.92
N LEU A 105 6.86 -20.24 23.15
CA LEU A 105 6.72 -21.26 22.09
C LEU A 105 6.03 -20.64 20.86
N SER A 106 6.61 -20.83 19.69
CA SER A 106 6.01 -20.35 18.45
C SER A 106 4.64 -21.01 18.20
N LEU A 107 3.81 -20.44 17.33
CA LEU A 107 2.54 -21.06 16.95
C LEU A 107 2.76 -22.47 16.39
N ARG A 108 3.81 -22.67 15.59
CA ARG A 108 4.19 -23.98 15.02
C ARG A 108 4.61 -24.97 16.11
N ASP A 109 5.41 -24.54 17.09
CA ASP A 109 5.83 -25.43 18.20
C ASP A 109 4.62 -25.88 19.02
N ARG A 110 3.72 -24.94 19.35
CA ARG A 110 2.47 -25.25 20.06
C ARG A 110 1.58 -26.21 19.30
N PHE A 111 1.45 -26.03 17.98
CA PHE A 111 0.67 -26.90 17.11
C PHE A 111 1.26 -28.32 17.07
N TRP A 112 2.57 -28.47 16.88
CA TRP A 112 3.22 -29.78 16.84
C TRP A 112 3.12 -30.51 18.18
N ILE A 113 3.35 -29.82 19.30
CA ILE A 113 3.17 -30.40 20.63
C ILE A 113 1.71 -30.86 20.81
N THR A 114 0.74 -29.99 20.49
CA THR A 114 -0.68 -30.35 20.56
C THR A 114 -1.00 -31.55 19.67
N SER A 115 -0.48 -31.63 18.46
CA SER A 115 -0.70 -32.74 17.52
C SER A 115 -0.19 -34.08 18.07
N ILE A 116 1.00 -34.06 18.74
CA ILE A 116 1.58 -35.27 19.37
C ILE A 116 0.64 -35.82 20.45
N PHE A 117 0.04 -34.94 21.27
CA PHE A 117 -0.87 -35.38 22.33
C PHE A 117 -2.31 -35.62 21.87
N THR A 118 -2.72 -35.02 20.75
CA THR A 118 -4.07 -35.26 20.14
C THR A 118 -4.15 -36.64 19.49
N LEU A 119 -3.05 -37.19 18.97
CA LEU A 119 -3.02 -38.51 18.39
C LEU A 119 -3.41 -39.63 19.38
N PRO A 120 -2.86 -39.69 20.62
CA PRO A 120 -3.33 -40.61 21.67
C PRO A 120 -4.81 -40.40 22.02
N LEU A 121 -5.32 -39.15 22.04
CA LEU A 121 -6.76 -38.90 22.27
C LEU A 121 -7.62 -39.57 21.22
N LEU A 122 -7.23 -39.45 19.94
CA LEU A 122 -7.96 -40.07 18.84
C LEU A 122 -7.92 -41.62 18.93
N ILE A 123 -6.77 -42.18 19.26
CA ILE A 123 -6.61 -43.64 19.43
C ILE A 123 -7.47 -44.16 20.59
N LEU A 124 -7.47 -43.45 21.73
CA LEU A 124 -8.29 -43.84 22.88
C LEU A 124 -9.79 -43.73 22.57
N MET A 125 -10.23 -42.71 21.86
CA MET A 125 -11.60 -42.53 21.43
C MET A 125 -12.07 -43.65 20.48
N ILE A 126 -11.29 -43.93 19.44
CA ILE A 126 -11.60 -45.02 18.50
C ILE A 126 -11.53 -46.39 19.21
N GLY A 127 -10.53 -46.63 20.05
CA GLY A 127 -10.38 -47.87 20.82
C GLY A 127 -11.54 -48.11 21.80
N MET A 128 -12.09 -47.05 22.40
CA MET A 128 -13.27 -47.11 23.27
C MET A 128 -14.53 -47.44 22.44
N MET A 129 -14.72 -46.79 21.27
CA MET A 129 -15.85 -47.07 20.38
C MET A 129 -15.81 -48.52 19.81
N ALA A 130 -14.62 -49.03 19.53
CA ALA A 130 -14.40 -50.37 19.05
C ALA A 130 -14.40 -51.46 20.16
N GLY A 131 -14.53 -51.05 21.43
CA GLY A 131 -14.55 -51.98 22.57
C GLY A 131 -13.21 -52.53 22.99
N PHE A 132 -12.08 -52.07 22.43
CA PHE A 132 -10.73 -52.54 22.76
C PHE A 132 -10.11 -51.87 23.98
N VAL A 133 -10.64 -50.72 24.41
CA VAL A 133 -10.13 -49.94 25.53
C VAL A 133 -11.17 -49.89 26.64
N SER A 134 -10.75 -50.24 27.85
CA SER A 134 -11.66 -50.17 29.01
C SER A 134 -11.97 -48.72 29.39
N HIS A 135 -13.15 -48.44 29.92
CA HIS A 135 -13.58 -47.09 30.33
C HIS A 135 -12.59 -46.43 31.29
N THR A 136 -11.99 -47.20 32.21
CA THR A 136 -11.03 -46.65 33.19
C THR A 136 -9.73 -46.20 32.51
N VAL A 137 -9.21 -47.01 31.57
CA VAL A 137 -8.00 -46.66 30.81
C VAL A 137 -8.24 -45.45 29.94
N SER A 138 -9.42 -45.37 29.27
CA SER A 138 -9.79 -44.21 28.43
C SER A 138 -9.85 -42.94 29.29
N ARG A 139 -10.51 -42.95 30.45
CA ARG A 139 -10.68 -41.75 31.30
C ARG A 139 -9.36 -41.17 31.78
N TRP A 140 -8.44 -42.01 32.31
CA TRP A 140 -7.12 -41.56 32.76
C TRP A 140 -6.19 -41.24 31.57
N GLY A 141 -6.29 -41.98 30.50
CA GLY A 141 -5.50 -41.74 29.28
C GLY A 141 -5.85 -40.39 28.62
N THR A 142 -7.13 -40.06 28.50
CA THR A 142 -7.57 -38.77 27.97
C THR A 142 -7.18 -37.60 28.86
N PHE A 143 -7.25 -37.76 30.21
CA PHE A 143 -6.73 -36.77 31.13
C PHE A 143 -5.23 -36.51 30.94
N LEU A 144 -4.40 -37.57 30.90
CA LEU A 144 -2.95 -37.45 30.70
C LEU A 144 -2.57 -36.83 29.38
N ALA A 145 -3.33 -37.11 28.30
CA ALA A 145 -3.07 -36.54 26.98
C ALA A 145 -3.54 -35.08 26.86
N THR A 146 -4.69 -34.71 27.44
CA THR A 146 -5.24 -33.35 27.34
C THR A 146 -4.54 -32.35 28.25
N THR A 147 -4.03 -32.77 29.41
CA THR A 147 -3.37 -31.87 30.36
C THR A 147 -2.17 -31.12 29.75
N PRO A 148 -1.23 -31.77 29.02
CA PRO A 148 -0.16 -31.05 28.30
C PRO A 148 -0.69 -30.09 27.24
N ILE A 149 -1.76 -30.43 26.54
CA ILE A 149 -2.40 -29.55 25.55
C ILE A 149 -2.89 -28.26 26.22
N MET A 150 -3.61 -28.40 27.33
CA MET A 150 -4.10 -27.25 28.10
C MET A 150 -2.96 -26.37 28.65
N LEU A 151 -1.89 -26.97 29.18
CA LEU A 151 -0.75 -26.23 29.73
C LEU A 151 0.08 -25.51 28.67
N VAL A 152 0.28 -26.11 27.51
CA VAL A 152 1.14 -25.56 26.45
C VAL A 152 0.35 -24.64 25.52
N ALA A 153 -0.79 -25.10 25.04
CA ALA A 153 -1.57 -24.41 24.03
C ALA A 153 -2.83 -23.70 24.58
N GLY A 154 -3.42 -24.18 25.68
CA GLY A 154 -4.57 -23.55 26.32
C GLY A 154 -4.22 -22.29 27.12
N VAL A 155 -3.08 -22.28 27.84
CA VAL A 155 -2.66 -21.14 28.66
C VAL A 155 -2.56 -19.82 27.90
N PRO A 156 -2.06 -19.73 26.67
CA PRO A 156 -2.08 -18.47 25.89
C PRO A 156 -3.48 -17.90 25.68
N PHE A 157 -4.47 -18.75 25.37
CA PHE A 157 -5.87 -18.31 25.22
C PHE A 157 -6.44 -17.79 26.54
N ILE A 158 -6.18 -18.48 27.65
CA ILE A 158 -6.61 -18.05 28.99
C ILE A 158 -5.96 -16.71 29.37
N LYS A 159 -4.66 -16.52 29.09
CA LYS A 159 -3.97 -15.24 29.35
C LYS A 159 -4.52 -14.10 28.51
N SER A 160 -4.80 -14.34 27.23
CA SER A 160 -5.40 -13.35 26.33
C SER A 160 -6.82 -12.98 26.78
N ALA A 161 -7.64 -13.98 27.13
CA ALA A 161 -8.99 -13.77 27.67
C ALA A 161 -8.96 -12.93 28.95
N TRP A 162 -8.06 -13.24 29.89
CA TRP A 162 -7.89 -12.50 31.14
C TRP A 162 -7.43 -11.05 30.92
N ALA A 163 -6.49 -10.84 29.98
CA ALA A 163 -6.01 -9.51 29.62
C ALA A 163 -7.14 -8.66 28.99
N SER A 164 -7.98 -9.26 28.13
CA SER A 164 -9.14 -8.61 27.53
C SER A 164 -10.21 -8.26 28.58
N PHE A 165 -10.49 -9.18 29.49
CA PHE A 165 -11.43 -8.96 30.59
C PHE A 165 -11.04 -7.77 31.46
N LYS A 166 -9.75 -7.65 31.81
CA LYS A 166 -9.23 -6.49 32.58
C LYS A 166 -9.43 -5.15 31.85
N LYS A 167 -9.51 -5.14 30.53
CA LYS A 167 -9.74 -3.95 29.71
C LYS A 167 -11.22 -3.74 29.38
N HIS A 168 -12.13 -4.48 30.01
CA HIS A 168 -13.58 -4.48 29.72
C HIS A 168 -13.93 -4.78 28.27
N HIS A 169 -13.10 -5.57 27.60
CA HIS A 169 -13.34 -6.09 26.27
C HIS A 169 -13.40 -7.60 26.26
N SER A 170 -14.11 -8.16 25.30
CA SER A 170 -14.11 -9.59 25.03
C SER A 170 -13.59 -9.84 23.63
N ASN A 171 -12.79 -10.88 23.46
CA ASN A 171 -12.24 -11.29 22.18
C ASN A 171 -12.57 -12.77 21.90
N MET A 172 -12.18 -13.27 20.73
CA MET A 172 -12.40 -14.66 20.37
C MET A 172 -11.73 -15.65 21.34
N ASP A 173 -10.54 -15.29 21.88
CA ASP A 173 -9.82 -16.12 22.84
C ASP A 173 -10.62 -16.31 24.14
N THR A 174 -11.51 -15.37 24.47
CA THR A 174 -12.43 -15.48 25.63
C THR A 174 -13.39 -16.66 25.46
N LEU A 175 -13.99 -16.84 24.27
CA LEU A 175 -14.91 -17.95 24.02
C LEU A 175 -14.17 -19.30 24.03
N VAL A 176 -12.98 -19.35 23.40
CA VAL A 176 -12.13 -20.54 23.38
C VAL A 176 -11.69 -20.93 24.78
N ALA A 177 -11.17 -19.96 25.54
CA ALA A 177 -10.72 -20.18 26.91
C ALA A 177 -11.86 -20.67 27.80
N LEU A 178 -13.05 -20.03 27.70
CA LEU A 178 -14.22 -20.40 28.51
C LEU A 178 -14.70 -21.82 28.15
N GLY A 179 -14.89 -22.12 26.86
CA GLY A 179 -15.36 -23.42 26.41
C GLY A 179 -14.40 -24.57 26.78
N THR A 180 -13.09 -24.40 26.53
CA THR A 180 -12.08 -25.41 26.85
C THR A 180 -11.87 -25.58 28.36
N LEU A 181 -11.92 -24.47 29.12
CA LEU A 181 -11.77 -24.51 30.56
C LEU A 181 -12.98 -25.21 31.24
N VAL A 182 -14.20 -24.89 30.81
CA VAL A 182 -15.42 -25.54 31.32
C VAL A 182 -15.39 -27.04 31.02
N ALA A 183 -15.06 -27.46 29.80
CA ALA A 183 -14.97 -28.87 29.42
C ALA A 183 -13.88 -29.59 30.24
N TYR A 184 -12.71 -28.97 30.42
CA TYR A 184 -11.59 -29.55 31.15
C TYR A 184 -11.88 -29.66 32.67
N VAL A 185 -12.35 -28.59 33.32
CA VAL A 185 -12.64 -28.55 34.78
C VAL A 185 -13.78 -29.52 35.11
N TYR A 186 -14.84 -29.54 34.31
CA TYR A 186 -15.90 -30.54 34.46
C TYR A 186 -15.35 -31.97 34.37
N SER A 187 -14.51 -32.25 33.37
CA SER A 187 -13.93 -33.58 33.18
C SER A 187 -13.03 -34.00 34.31
N VAL A 188 -12.30 -33.07 34.94
CA VAL A 188 -11.54 -33.33 36.18
C VAL A 188 -12.50 -33.72 37.31
N PHE A 189 -13.59 -32.98 37.52
CA PHE A 189 -14.61 -33.33 38.51
C PHE A 189 -15.23 -34.70 38.21
N ALA A 190 -15.62 -34.95 36.98
CA ALA A 190 -16.21 -36.21 36.52
C ALA A 190 -15.28 -37.40 36.68
N LEU A 191 -13.96 -37.21 36.49
CA LEU A 191 -12.96 -38.25 36.68
C LEU A 191 -12.99 -38.83 38.09
N PHE A 192 -13.15 -38.00 39.13
CA PHE A 192 -13.17 -38.42 40.53
C PHE A 192 -14.56 -38.88 41.00
N THR A 193 -15.65 -38.41 40.37
CA THR A 193 -17.02 -38.77 40.71
C THR A 193 -17.59 -39.94 39.94
N GLY A 194 -16.82 -40.52 39.01
CA GLY A 194 -17.28 -41.65 38.20
C GLY A 194 -18.20 -41.28 37.02
N GLN A 195 -18.41 -39.99 36.75
CA GLN A 195 -19.20 -39.48 35.66
C GLN A 195 -18.43 -39.55 34.34
N PRO A 196 -19.11 -39.50 33.16
CA PRO A 196 -18.44 -39.41 31.85
C PRO A 196 -17.57 -38.17 31.73
N VAL A 197 -16.37 -38.34 31.15
CA VAL A 197 -15.38 -37.28 30.93
C VAL A 197 -15.40 -36.80 29.50
N TYR A 198 -14.97 -35.55 29.24
CA TYR A 198 -14.90 -34.89 27.92
C TYR A 198 -13.57 -34.19 27.73
N PHE A 199 -12.47 -34.79 28.16
CA PHE A 199 -11.11 -34.25 27.97
C PHE A 199 -10.77 -34.12 26.49
N GLU A 200 -11.27 -35.08 25.66
CA GLU A 200 -11.11 -35.08 24.22
C GLU A 200 -11.71 -33.82 23.57
N ALA A 201 -12.88 -33.35 24.06
CA ALA A 201 -13.47 -32.13 23.53
C ALA A 201 -12.51 -30.94 23.69
N ALA A 202 -11.97 -30.70 24.91
CA ALA A 202 -11.02 -29.62 25.15
C ALA A 202 -9.77 -29.77 24.29
N GLY A 203 -9.23 -30.97 24.12
CA GLY A 203 -8.06 -31.25 23.30
C GLY A 203 -8.28 -31.00 21.80
N PHE A 204 -9.37 -31.51 21.23
CA PHE A 204 -9.71 -31.30 19.82
C PHE A 204 -10.06 -29.86 19.51
N ILE A 205 -10.78 -29.14 20.39
CA ILE A 205 -11.06 -27.72 20.19
C ILE A 205 -9.75 -26.94 20.02
N ILE A 206 -8.80 -27.09 20.93
CA ILE A 206 -7.50 -26.42 20.86
C ILE A 206 -6.75 -26.82 19.58
N PHE A 207 -6.75 -28.10 19.24
CA PHE A 207 -6.10 -28.60 18.03
C PHE A 207 -6.67 -27.95 16.77
N PHE A 208 -8.00 -27.96 16.57
CA PHE A 208 -8.63 -27.39 15.38
C PHE A 208 -8.47 -25.88 15.29
N ILE A 209 -8.47 -25.17 16.42
CA ILE A 209 -8.20 -23.72 16.44
C ILE A 209 -6.76 -23.42 16.05
N LEU A 210 -5.78 -24.16 16.59
CA LEU A 210 -4.37 -23.99 16.19
C LEU A 210 -4.16 -24.37 14.73
N LEU A 211 -4.82 -25.40 14.22
CA LEU A 211 -4.80 -25.76 12.81
C LEU A 211 -5.32 -24.62 11.94
N GLY A 212 -6.44 -24.02 12.33
CA GLY A 212 -6.98 -22.83 11.66
C GLY A 212 -5.98 -21.66 11.66
N GLN A 213 -5.35 -21.37 12.81
CA GLN A 213 -4.34 -20.32 12.94
C GLN A 213 -3.08 -20.60 12.10
N ILE A 214 -2.64 -21.84 11.96
CA ILE A 214 -1.51 -22.22 11.09
C ILE A 214 -1.86 -21.98 9.61
N PHE A 215 -3.06 -22.39 9.18
CA PHE A 215 -3.51 -22.08 7.82
C PHE A 215 -3.59 -20.57 7.58
N GLU A 216 -4.11 -19.82 8.54
CA GLU A 216 -4.16 -18.36 8.49
C GLU A 216 -2.76 -17.76 8.32
N GLU A 217 -1.79 -18.11 9.19
CA GLU A 217 -0.41 -17.62 9.14
C GLU A 217 0.24 -17.94 7.79
N ARG A 218 0.08 -19.19 7.31
CA ARG A 218 0.66 -19.63 6.04
C ARG A 218 0.08 -18.88 4.84
N MET A 219 -1.23 -18.67 4.83
CA MET A 219 -1.92 -17.98 3.75
C MET A 219 -1.61 -16.48 3.75
N ARG A 220 -1.53 -15.86 4.93
CA ARG A 220 -1.11 -14.47 5.07
C ARG A 220 0.33 -14.28 4.58
N ASN A 221 1.23 -15.17 4.92
CA ASN A 221 2.60 -15.13 4.44
C ASN A 221 2.68 -15.30 2.92
N ASN A 222 1.94 -16.24 2.34
CA ASN A 222 1.88 -16.43 0.88
C ASN A 222 1.32 -15.19 0.15
N ALA A 223 0.36 -14.48 0.74
CA ALA A 223 -0.16 -13.24 0.15
C ALA A 223 0.86 -12.08 0.26
N SER A 224 1.67 -12.04 1.31
CA SER A 224 2.79 -11.10 1.48
C SER A 224 3.98 -11.44 0.57
N GLU A 225 4.23 -12.71 0.30
CA GLU A 225 5.30 -13.21 -0.60
C GLU A 225 5.19 -12.62 -2.02
N ALA A 226 3.97 -12.31 -2.47
CA ALA A 226 3.78 -11.63 -3.76
C ALA A 226 4.43 -10.23 -3.82
N VAL A 227 4.56 -9.57 -2.68
CA VAL A 227 5.24 -8.26 -2.53
C VAL A 227 6.75 -8.45 -2.34
N GLU A 228 7.14 -9.45 -1.53
CA GLU A 228 8.57 -9.80 -1.37
C GLU A 228 9.20 -10.22 -2.69
N LYS A 229 8.46 -10.92 -3.55
CA LYS A 229 8.92 -11.25 -4.91
C LYS A 229 9.20 -10.03 -5.79
N LEU A 230 8.55 -8.88 -5.54
CA LEU A 230 8.90 -7.64 -6.22
C LEU A 230 10.27 -7.12 -5.75
N LEU A 231 10.60 -7.28 -4.47
CA LEU A 231 11.94 -6.93 -3.93
C LEU A 231 13.04 -7.86 -4.44
N ASP A 232 12.76 -9.17 -4.62
CA ASP A 232 13.72 -10.13 -5.18
C ASP A 232 14.06 -9.85 -6.67
N LEU A 233 13.30 -8.97 -7.31
CA LEU A 233 13.58 -8.53 -8.68
C LEU A 233 14.72 -7.52 -8.77
N GLN A 234 15.07 -6.83 -7.69
CA GLN A 234 16.18 -5.87 -7.69
C GLN A 234 17.49 -6.56 -8.11
N ALA A 235 18.29 -5.86 -8.93
CA ALA A 235 19.64 -6.26 -9.19
C ALA A 235 20.44 -6.16 -7.88
N LYS A 236 21.30 -7.14 -7.62
CA LYS A 236 22.15 -7.14 -6.42
C LYS A 236 23.43 -6.36 -6.63
N THR A 237 23.93 -6.35 -7.86
CA THR A 237 25.16 -5.66 -8.26
C THR A 237 24.96 -4.97 -9.61
N ALA A 238 25.79 -3.97 -9.91
CA ALA A 238 25.84 -3.25 -11.17
C ALA A 238 27.26 -2.96 -11.60
N GLN A 239 27.48 -2.75 -12.91
CA GLN A 239 28.77 -2.36 -13.50
C GLN A 239 28.84 -0.82 -13.59
N VAL A 240 29.49 -0.19 -12.63
CA VAL A 240 29.63 1.27 -12.55
C VAL A 240 30.97 1.69 -13.17
N LEU A 241 30.95 2.76 -13.97
CA LEU A 241 32.17 3.34 -14.54
C LEU A 241 32.81 4.28 -13.51
N ARG A 242 33.94 3.88 -12.93
CA ARG A 242 34.76 4.70 -12.01
C ARG A 242 36.20 4.76 -12.49
N ASP A 243 36.75 5.95 -12.58
CA ASP A 243 38.14 6.19 -13.03
C ASP A 243 38.47 5.53 -14.39
N GLY A 244 37.52 5.51 -15.33
CA GLY A 244 37.67 4.92 -16.65
C GLY A 244 37.59 3.39 -16.73
N ASN A 245 37.31 2.70 -15.60
CA ASN A 245 37.16 1.25 -15.52
C ASN A 245 35.74 0.86 -15.01
N TYR A 246 35.24 -0.25 -15.54
CA TYR A 246 34.00 -0.80 -15.02
C TYR A 246 34.25 -1.65 -13.78
N VAL A 247 33.68 -1.24 -12.65
CA VAL A 247 33.79 -1.92 -11.36
C VAL A 247 32.41 -2.47 -10.99
N GLU A 248 32.39 -3.71 -10.51
CA GLU A 248 31.16 -4.27 -9.95
C GLU A 248 30.92 -3.72 -8.55
N VAL A 249 29.78 -3.04 -8.37
CA VAL A 249 29.38 -2.37 -7.12
C VAL A 249 28.05 -2.98 -6.65
N ALA A 250 27.87 -3.12 -5.35
CA ALA A 250 26.57 -3.52 -4.81
C ALA A 250 25.52 -2.43 -5.12
N ALA A 251 24.28 -2.84 -5.41
CA ALA A 251 23.21 -1.88 -5.77
C ALA A 251 22.94 -0.84 -4.66
N GLU A 252 23.23 -1.20 -3.40
CA GLU A 252 23.10 -0.32 -2.23
C GLU A 252 24.17 0.78 -2.17
N ASP A 253 25.31 0.59 -2.87
CA ASP A 253 26.46 1.50 -2.88
C ASP A 253 26.50 2.41 -4.14
N ILE A 254 25.50 2.31 -5.02
CA ILE A 254 25.35 3.18 -6.19
C ILE A 254 24.97 4.59 -5.72
N GLN A 255 25.61 5.59 -6.31
CA GLN A 255 25.34 7.00 -6.03
C GLN A 255 24.63 7.67 -7.21
N ILE A 256 23.95 8.78 -6.93
CA ILE A 256 23.39 9.64 -7.96
C ILE A 256 24.55 10.13 -8.85
N ASP A 257 24.30 10.23 -10.15
CA ASP A 257 25.26 10.58 -11.20
C ASP A 257 26.27 9.46 -11.58
N ASP A 258 26.23 8.28 -10.94
CA ASP A 258 27.03 7.13 -11.38
C ASP A 258 26.61 6.71 -12.80
N LEU A 259 27.60 6.44 -13.65
CA LEU A 259 27.39 5.90 -15.00
C LEU A 259 27.42 4.37 -14.95
N ILE A 260 26.31 3.75 -15.32
CA ILE A 260 26.09 2.31 -15.18
C ILE A 260 25.92 1.67 -16.55
N ARG A 261 26.70 0.63 -16.83
CA ARG A 261 26.59 -0.18 -18.04
C ARG A 261 25.67 -1.38 -17.80
N VAL A 262 24.74 -1.62 -18.71
CA VAL A 262 23.85 -2.79 -18.69
C VAL A 262 23.93 -3.51 -20.04
N ARG A 263 24.23 -4.80 -19.98
CA ARG A 263 24.32 -5.68 -21.16
C ARG A 263 23.01 -6.40 -21.41
N PRO A 264 22.83 -6.99 -22.61
CA PRO A 264 21.67 -7.84 -22.87
C PRO A 264 21.48 -8.96 -21.84
N GLY A 265 20.25 -9.09 -21.34
CA GLY A 265 19.88 -10.06 -20.32
C GLY A 265 20.16 -9.61 -18.87
N GLU A 266 20.86 -8.49 -18.66
CA GLU A 266 21.09 -7.97 -17.32
C GLU A 266 19.91 -7.13 -16.83
N LYS A 267 19.75 -7.07 -15.50
CA LYS A 267 18.77 -6.19 -14.84
C LYS A 267 19.35 -4.79 -14.66
N ILE A 268 18.51 -3.79 -14.85
CA ILE A 268 18.80 -2.40 -14.53
C ILE A 268 18.77 -2.25 -12.99
N ALA A 269 19.82 -1.68 -12.41
CA ALA A 269 19.97 -1.68 -10.95
C ALA A 269 19.15 -0.59 -10.24
N VAL A 270 19.10 0.61 -10.83
CA VAL A 270 18.48 1.83 -10.28
C VAL A 270 17.81 2.62 -11.41
N ASP A 271 16.99 3.62 -11.07
CA ASP A 271 16.35 4.47 -12.08
C ASP A 271 17.33 5.53 -12.61
N GLY A 272 17.20 5.86 -13.88
CA GLY A 272 18.07 6.85 -14.51
C GLY A 272 17.74 7.13 -15.96
N THR A 273 18.63 7.83 -16.67
CA THR A 273 18.46 8.23 -18.08
C THR A 273 19.60 7.70 -18.93
N ILE A 274 19.29 7.16 -20.12
CA ILE A 274 20.26 6.63 -21.07
C ILE A 274 21.11 7.77 -21.64
N VAL A 275 22.44 7.62 -21.53
CA VAL A 275 23.41 8.57 -22.07
C VAL A 275 24.11 8.04 -23.33
N GLU A 276 24.15 6.70 -23.51
CA GLU A 276 24.76 6.08 -24.69
C GLU A 276 24.08 4.73 -24.99
N GLY A 277 23.87 4.46 -26.28
CA GLY A 277 23.31 3.21 -26.77
C GLY A 277 21.79 3.28 -27.01
N SER A 278 21.26 2.17 -27.51
CA SER A 278 19.82 1.94 -27.67
C SER A 278 19.50 0.47 -27.41
N THR A 279 18.33 0.21 -26.90
CA THR A 279 17.91 -1.14 -26.53
C THR A 279 16.41 -1.28 -26.47
N THR A 280 15.95 -2.51 -26.27
CA THR A 280 14.56 -2.84 -25.92
C THR A 280 14.55 -3.33 -24.46
N ILE A 281 13.67 -2.77 -23.63
CA ILE A 281 13.60 -3.10 -22.20
C ILE A 281 12.26 -3.77 -21.90
N ASP A 282 12.30 -4.90 -21.20
CA ASP A 282 11.11 -5.53 -20.63
C ASP A 282 10.76 -4.85 -19.32
N GLU A 283 9.75 -4.00 -19.36
CA GLU A 283 9.21 -3.26 -18.21
C GLU A 283 7.97 -3.93 -17.61
N SER A 284 7.59 -5.13 -18.07
CA SER A 284 6.35 -5.83 -17.69
C SER A 284 6.15 -6.01 -16.19
N MET A 285 7.23 -6.13 -15.44
CA MET A 285 7.21 -6.31 -13.98
C MET A 285 6.77 -5.04 -13.23
N VAL A 286 6.98 -3.86 -13.80
CA VAL A 286 6.66 -2.56 -13.20
C VAL A 286 5.41 -1.96 -13.83
N THR A 287 5.30 -2.06 -15.16
CA THR A 287 4.19 -1.48 -15.91
C THR A 287 3.02 -2.44 -16.08
N GLY A 288 3.27 -3.76 -16.06
CA GLY A 288 2.28 -4.80 -16.34
C GLY A 288 2.03 -5.04 -17.84
N GLU A 289 2.74 -4.34 -18.74
CA GLU A 289 2.66 -4.56 -20.18
C GLU A 289 3.65 -5.62 -20.65
N SER A 290 3.17 -6.59 -21.42
CA SER A 290 3.99 -7.73 -21.87
C SER A 290 4.89 -7.42 -23.07
N LEU A 291 4.71 -6.27 -23.74
CA LEU A 291 5.52 -5.90 -24.88
C LEU A 291 6.73 -5.08 -24.41
N PRO A 292 7.96 -5.49 -24.78
CA PRO A 292 9.16 -4.72 -24.49
C PRO A 292 9.11 -3.34 -25.20
N VAL A 293 9.68 -2.33 -24.53
CA VAL A 293 9.69 -0.93 -25.00
C VAL A 293 11.06 -0.58 -25.55
N GLU A 294 11.09 0.02 -26.75
CA GLU A 294 12.33 0.55 -27.33
C GLU A 294 12.76 1.82 -26.59
N LYS A 295 14.05 1.90 -26.27
CA LYS A 295 14.66 3.02 -25.55
C LYS A 295 15.96 3.44 -26.22
N SER A 296 16.20 4.76 -26.26
CA SER A 296 17.34 5.42 -26.86
C SER A 296 17.94 6.47 -25.92
N VAL A 297 18.98 7.15 -26.39
CA VAL A 297 19.62 8.24 -25.61
C VAL A 297 18.59 9.32 -25.26
N GLY A 298 18.56 9.70 -23.98
CA GLY A 298 17.59 10.63 -23.39
C GLY A 298 16.36 9.99 -22.80
N ASP A 299 16.10 8.68 -23.04
CA ASP A 299 14.95 7.98 -22.45
C ASP A 299 15.26 7.50 -21.03
N ALA A 300 14.23 7.56 -20.18
CA ALA A 300 14.32 7.08 -18.81
C ALA A 300 14.30 5.55 -18.75
N VAL A 301 15.07 4.97 -17.84
CA VAL A 301 15.10 3.56 -17.51
C VAL A 301 14.70 3.34 -16.05
N ILE A 302 14.01 2.24 -15.79
CA ILE A 302 13.45 1.90 -14.48
C ILE A 302 14.25 0.73 -13.88
N GLY A 303 14.63 0.87 -12.63
CA GLY A 303 15.30 -0.18 -11.88
C GLY A 303 14.48 -1.46 -11.80
N SER A 304 15.16 -2.62 -11.84
CA SER A 304 14.58 -3.97 -11.81
C SER A 304 13.91 -4.44 -13.12
N THR A 305 13.90 -3.62 -14.15
CA THR A 305 13.54 -4.04 -15.52
C THR A 305 14.69 -4.79 -16.19
N ILE A 306 14.41 -5.52 -17.26
CA ILE A 306 15.39 -6.38 -17.92
C ILE A 306 15.75 -5.80 -19.30
N ASN A 307 17.04 -5.59 -19.50
CA ASN A 307 17.56 -5.18 -20.81
C ASN A 307 17.56 -6.38 -21.77
N SER A 308 16.94 -6.24 -22.95
CA SER A 308 16.71 -7.37 -23.85
C SER A 308 17.84 -7.55 -24.87
N ASN A 309 18.25 -6.53 -25.62
CA ASN A 309 19.11 -6.70 -26.78
C ASN A 309 20.34 -5.79 -26.89
N GLY A 310 20.28 -4.50 -26.69
CA GLY A 310 21.41 -3.59 -26.79
C GLY A 310 22.26 -3.50 -25.51
N THR A 311 23.48 -2.96 -25.61
CA THR A 311 24.22 -2.50 -24.42
C THR A 311 23.99 -1.02 -24.27
N ILE A 312 23.59 -0.59 -23.10
CA ILE A 312 23.36 0.83 -22.76
C ILE A 312 24.29 1.27 -21.65
N LEU A 313 24.62 2.56 -21.68
CA LEU A 313 25.18 3.30 -20.56
C LEU A 313 24.12 4.30 -20.11
N PHE A 314 23.75 4.26 -18.85
CA PHE A 314 22.79 5.20 -18.28
C PHE A 314 23.36 5.87 -17.03
N LYS A 315 22.84 7.05 -16.73
CA LYS A 315 23.20 7.86 -15.58
C LYS A 315 22.17 7.63 -14.48
N ALA A 316 22.62 7.28 -13.27
CA ALA A 316 21.72 7.06 -12.13
C ALA A 316 21.14 8.39 -11.62
N GLU A 317 19.81 8.45 -11.47
CA GLU A 317 19.09 9.62 -10.98
C GLU A 317 18.39 9.37 -9.65
N LYS A 318 17.83 8.17 -9.46
CA LYS A 318 17.18 7.77 -8.19
C LYS A 318 17.77 6.45 -7.71
N VAL A 319 18.18 6.42 -6.44
CA VAL A 319 18.87 5.27 -5.83
C VAL A 319 18.22 4.85 -4.52
N GLY A 320 18.41 3.60 -4.12
CA GLY A 320 17.92 3.07 -2.84
C GLY A 320 16.41 3.15 -2.67
N SER A 321 15.93 3.86 -1.64
CA SER A 321 14.51 4.02 -1.33
C SER A 321 13.75 4.94 -2.30
N GLU A 322 14.46 5.74 -3.10
CA GLU A 322 13.86 6.68 -4.05
C GLU A 322 13.54 6.05 -5.40
N THR A 323 14.00 4.81 -5.67
CA THR A 323 13.65 4.10 -6.90
C THR A 323 12.16 3.80 -6.96
N LEU A 324 11.59 3.82 -8.18
CA LEU A 324 10.17 3.56 -8.43
C LEU A 324 9.71 2.21 -7.81
N LEU A 325 10.52 1.16 -7.96
CA LEU A 325 10.17 -0.14 -7.36
C LEU A 325 10.12 -0.08 -5.83
N SER A 326 11.07 0.61 -5.18
CA SER A 326 11.06 0.78 -3.71
C SER A 326 9.80 1.54 -3.27
N GLN A 327 9.42 2.59 -3.97
CA GLN A 327 8.19 3.34 -3.71
C GLN A 327 6.94 2.47 -3.90
N ILE A 328 6.85 1.65 -4.96
CA ILE A 328 5.75 0.69 -5.18
C ILE A 328 5.63 -0.27 -4.00
N VAL A 329 6.74 -0.85 -3.54
CA VAL A 329 6.78 -1.77 -2.40
C VAL A 329 6.29 -1.10 -1.12
N ASP A 330 6.74 0.11 -0.84
CA ASP A 330 6.33 0.85 0.36
C ASP A 330 4.84 1.25 0.30
N PHE A 331 4.33 1.61 -0.87
CA PHE A 331 2.90 1.83 -1.09
C PHE A 331 2.07 0.57 -0.76
N VAL A 332 2.49 -0.59 -1.27
CA VAL A 332 1.77 -1.84 -1.00
C VAL A 332 1.85 -2.23 0.48
N LYS A 333 2.99 -2.04 1.14
CA LYS A 333 3.14 -2.24 2.59
C LYS A 333 2.22 -1.31 3.39
N MET A 334 2.15 -0.03 3.02
CA MET A 334 1.24 0.95 3.64
C MET A 334 -0.21 0.52 3.46
N ALA A 335 -0.62 0.13 2.24
CA ALA A 335 -1.96 -0.35 1.96
C ALA A 335 -2.32 -1.58 2.80
N GLN A 336 -1.41 -2.55 2.91
CA GLN A 336 -1.61 -3.78 3.69
C GLN A 336 -1.67 -3.53 5.20
N SER A 337 -0.96 -2.53 5.71
CA SER A 337 -0.97 -2.16 7.13
C SER A 337 -2.13 -1.25 7.51
N SER A 338 -2.81 -0.66 6.53
CA SER A 338 -3.93 0.27 6.74
C SER A 338 -5.21 -0.46 7.15
N ARG A 339 -6.05 0.22 7.92
CA ARG A 339 -7.38 -0.27 8.28
C ARG A 339 -8.44 0.35 7.38
N ALA A 340 -9.34 -0.45 6.87
CA ALA A 340 -10.53 0.03 6.16
C ALA A 340 -11.66 0.32 7.17
N PRO A 341 -12.52 1.33 6.96
CA PRO A 341 -13.63 1.65 7.88
C PRO A 341 -14.57 0.45 8.15
N ILE A 342 -14.74 -0.45 7.18
CA ILE A 342 -15.52 -1.68 7.36
C ILE A 342 -14.90 -2.62 8.38
N GLN A 343 -13.58 -2.58 8.58
CA GLN A 343 -12.90 -3.39 9.60
C GLN A 343 -13.24 -2.88 11.01
N ASP A 344 -13.29 -1.57 11.22
CA ASP A 344 -13.67 -0.98 12.51
C ASP A 344 -15.12 -1.34 12.86
N LEU A 345 -16.02 -1.38 11.86
CA LEU A 345 -17.39 -1.84 12.05
C LEU A 345 -17.42 -3.32 12.47
N THR A 346 -16.62 -4.16 11.83
CA THR A 346 -16.49 -5.59 12.15
C THR A 346 -15.97 -5.81 13.57
N ASP A 347 -14.99 -5.02 14.00
CA ASP A 347 -14.44 -5.08 15.35
C ASP A 347 -15.47 -4.67 16.41
N LYS A 348 -16.28 -3.63 16.13
CA LYS A 348 -17.40 -3.23 16.99
C LYS A 348 -18.49 -4.32 17.11
N ILE A 349 -18.86 -4.93 15.98
CA ILE A 349 -19.83 -6.04 15.96
C ILE A 349 -19.29 -7.20 16.81
N SER A 350 -18.03 -7.58 16.63
CA SER A 350 -17.38 -8.66 17.40
C SER A 350 -17.38 -8.35 18.90
N GLY A 351 -17.14 -7.10 19.30
CA GLY A 351 -17.15 -6.66 20.69
C GLY A 351 -18.51 -6.82 21.40
N ILE A 352 -19.62 -6.71 20.65
CA ILE A 352 -20.98 -6.93 21.16
C ILE A 352 -21.36 -8.42 21.07
N PHE A 353 -20.95 -9.08 20.01
CA PHE A 353 -21.34 -10.46 19.71
C PHE A 353 -20.85 -11.45 20.77
N VAL A 354 -19.59 -11.32 21.23
CA VAL A 354 -18.99 -12.24 22.22
C VAL A 354 -19.76 -12.26 23.56
N PRO A 355 -20.08 -11.13 24.20
CA PRO A 355 -20.94 -11.10 25.37
C PRO A 355 -22.32 -11.71 25.16
N VAL A 356 -22.98 -11.39 24.00
CA VAL A 356 -24.31 -11.92 23.67
C VAL A 356 -24.27 -13.44 23.57
N VAL A 357 -23.26 -13.99 22.89
CA VAL A 357 -23.09 -15.44 22.76
C VAL A 357 -22.81 -16.10 24.11
N THR A 358 -22.04 -15.45 24.98
CA THR A 358 -21.77 -15.97 26.34
C THR A 358 -23.09 -16.07 27.14
N ILE A 359 -23.95 -15.04 27.06
CA ILE A 359 -25.26 -15.08 27.69
C ILE A 359 -26.13 -16.18 27.07
N LEU A 360 -26.10 -16.34 25.75
CA LEU A 360 -26.85 -17.38 25.05
C LEU A 360 -26.40 -18.79 25.46
N ALA A 361 -25.10 -19.01 25.61
CA ALA A 361 -24.56 -20.29 26.10
C ALA A 361 -25.02 -20.61 27.53
N ILE A 362 -25.01 -19.61 28.42
CA ILE A 362 -25.54 -19.74 29.79
C ILE A 362 -27.05 -20.04 29.74
N ALA A 363 -27.83 -19.33 28.91
CA ALA A 363 -29.23 -19.58 28.74
C ALA A 363 -29.50 -20.99 28.17
N THR A 364 -28.71 -21.44 27.20
CA THR A 364 -28.79 -22.81 26.65
C THR A 364 -28.56 -23.84 27.73
N PHE A 365 -27.52 -23.68 28.54
CA PHE A 365 -27.26 -24.56 29.68
C PHE A 365 -28.45 -24.61 30.64
N TRP A 366 -28.99 -23.46 31.02
CA TRP A 366 -30.12 -23.37 31.97
C TRP A 366 -31.39 -23.98 31.41
N VAL A 367 -31.73 -23.71 30.14
CA VAL A 367 -32.93 -24.28 29.47
C VAL A 367 -32.84 -25.80 29.44
N TRP A 368 -31.72 -26.38 29.01
CA TRP A 368 -31.60 -27.83 28.94
C TRP A 368 -31.58 -28.49 30.32
N SER A 369 -30.85 -27.93 31.29
CA SER A 369 -30.70 -28.54 32.61
C SER A 369 -31.94 -28.39 33.51
N VAL A 370 -32.62 -27.22 33.46
CA VAL A 370 -33.72 -26.89 34.35
C VAL A 370 -35.09 -27.07 33.70
N LEU A 371 -35.30 -26.57 32.48
CA LEU A 371 -36.62 -26.62 31.82
C LEU A 371 -36.88 -27.94 31.13
N LEU A 372 -35.86 -28.50 30.45
CA LEU A 372 -36.02 -29.74 29.67
C LEU A 372 -35.56 -30.99 30.45
N GLY A 373 -34.98 -30.83 31.65
CA GLY A 373 -34.58 -31.94 32.50
C GLY A 373 -33.47 -32.82 31.94
N ALA A 374 -32.69 -32.31 31.00
CA ALA A 374 -31.54 -33.01 30.45
C ALA A 374 -30.43 -33.20 31.49
N SER A 375 -29.56 -34.18 31.30
CA SER A 375 -28.43 -34.37 32.18
C SER A 375 -27.53 -33.14 32.20
N LEU A 376 -26.88 -32.88 33.33
CA LEU A 376 -25.89 -31.77 33.45
C LEU A 376 -24.84 -31.82 32.34
N GLN A 377 -24.48 -33.02 31.96
CA GLN A 377 -23.57 -33.34 30.90
C GLN A 377 -24.04 -32.84 29.52
N GLU A 378 -25.27 -33.21 29.10
CA GLU A 378 -25.83 -32.81 27.82
C GLU A 378 -26.02 -31.27 27.75
N ALA A 379 -26.55 -30.68 28.82
CA ALA A 379 -26.70 -29.24 28.94
C ALA A 379 -25.37 -28.50 28.79
N MET A 380 -24.29 -29.02 29.39
CA MET A 380 -22.94 -28.46 29.27
C MET A 380 -22.40 -28.61 27.84
N LEU A 381 -22.58 -29.78 27.19
CA LEU A 381 -22.12 -29.99 25.82
C LEU A 381 -22.77 -28.99 24.85
N TYR A 382 -24.09 -28.77 24.94
CA TYR A 382 -24.76 -27.77 24.12
C TYR A 382 -24.23 -26.36 24.39
N ALA A 383 -24.04 -25.98 25.65
CA ALA A 383 -23.51 -24.66 25.99
C ALA A 383 -22.08 -24.46 25.47
N VAL A 384 -21.21 -25.46 25.63
CA VAL A 384 -19.83 -25.42 25.11
C VAL A 384 -19.82 -25.38 23.57
N SER A 385 -20.69 -26.18 22.92
CA SER A 385 -20.83 -26.15 21.46
C SER A 385 -21.25 -24.78 20.94
N VAL A 386 -22.18 -24.08 21.64
CA VAL A 386 -22.55 -22.69 21.33
C VAL A 386 -21.36 -21.75 21.46
N LEU A 387 -20.57 -21.84 22.53
CA LEU A 387 -19.38 -20.99 22.69
C LEU A 387 -18.37 -21.19 21.59
N ILE A 388 -18.15 -22.43 21.16
CA ILE A 388 -17.13 -22.73 20.16
C ILE A 388 -17.59 -22.33 18.75
N ILE A 389 -18.81 -22.73 18.32
CA ILE A 389 -19.28 -22.43 16.95
C ILE A 389 -19.47 -20.93 16.72
N ALA A 390 -19.72 -20.18 17.78
CA ALA A 390 -19.90 -18.75 17.70
C ALA A 390 -18.60 -17.95 17.64
N CYS A 391 -17.43 -18.60 17.66
CA CYS A 391 -16.17 -17.85 17.47
C CYS A 391 -16.16 -17.08 16.15
N PRO A 392 -16.00 -15.74 16.14
CA PRO A 392 -15.98 -14.96 14.92
C PRO A 392 -14.59 -14.96 14.24
N CYS A 393 -13.88 -16.12 14.25
CA CYS A 393 -12.51 -16.25 13.82
C CYS A 393 -12.30 -15.81 12.37
N ALA A 394 -13.20 -16.23 11.46
CA ALA A 394 -13.13 -15.89 10.04
C ALA A 394 -13.50 -14.41 9.77
N LEU A 395 -14.29 -13.78 10.65
CA LEU A 395 -14.75 -12.39 10.48
C LEU A 395 -13.60 -11.40 10.57
N GLY A 396 -12.67 -11.60 11.51
CA GLY A 396 -11.48 -10.76 11.66
C GLY A 396 -10.51 -10.86 10.48
N LEU A 397 -10.59 -11.95 9.68
CA LEU A 397 -9.72 -12.20 8.52
C LEU A 397 -10.33 -11.72 7.20
N ALA A 398 -11.64 -11.56 7.14
CA ALA A 398 -12.39 -11.31 5.91
C ALA A 398 -11.90 -10.06 5.16
N THR A 399 -11.64 -8.97 5.86
CA THR A 399 -11.19 -7.70 5.28
C THR A 399 -9.68 -7.69 5.00
N PRO A 400 -8.77 -7.98 5.97
CA PRO A 400 -7.34 -7.88 5.73
C PRO A 400 -6.84 -8.78 4.60
N THR A 401 -7.34 -10.03 4.51
CA THR A 401 -6.89 -10.96 3.46
C THR A 401 -7.34 -10.54 2.06
N ALA A 402 -8.58 -10.09 1.91
CA ALA A 402 -9.06 -9.60 0.62
C ALA A 402 -8.36 -8.31 0.21
N LEU A 403 -8.10 -7.40 1.16
CA LEU A 403 -7.34 -6.17 0.92
C LEU A 403 -5.91 -6.48 0.47
N MET A 404 -5.22 -7.38 1.17
CA MET A 404 -3.85 -7.77 0.85
C MET A 404 -3.74 -8.38 -0.57
N VAL A 405 -4.62 -9.31 -0.92
CA VAL A 405 -4.64 -9.92 -2.26
C VAL A 405 -5.01 -8.89 -3.31
N GLY A 406 -6.02 -8.05 -3.04
CA GLY A 406 -6.50 -7.02 -3.95
C GLY A 406 -5.43 -5.97 -4.26
N THR A 407 -4.81 -5.39 -3.23
CA THR A 407 -3.75 -4.38 -3.40
C THR A 407 -2.50 -4.96 -4.05
N GLY A 408 -2.10 -6.17 -3.68
CA GLY A 408 -0.96 -6.84 -4.31
C GLY A 408 -1.20 -7.14 -5.80
N ARG A 409 -2.42 -7.51 -6.19
CA ARG A 409 -2.78 -7.70 -7.59
C ARG A 409 -2.89 -6.36 -8.34
N SER A 410 -3.48 -5.36 -7.70
CA SER A 410 -3.60 -4.00 -8.24
C SER A 410 -2.22 -3.42 -8.59
N ALA A 411 -1.24 -3.56 -7.69
CA ALA A 411 0.13 -3.12 -7.92
C ALA A 411 0.78 -3.78 -9.13
N LYS A 412 0.58 -5.09 -9.35
CA LYS A 412 1.06 -5.81 -10.55
C LYS A 412 0.46 -5.31 -11.86
N MET A 413 -0.64 -4.59 -11.80
CA MET A 413 -1.31 -3.98 -12.95
C MET A 413 -1.00 -2.49 -13.09
N GLY A 414 0.01 -2.00 -12.39
CA GLY A 414 0.40 -0.61 -12.37
C GLY A 414 -0.57 0.32 -11.65
N VAL A 415 -1.42 -0.20 -10.78
CA VAL A 415 -2.39 0.57 -9.99
C VAL A 415 -2.05 0.46 -8.50
N LEU A 416 -1.51 1.51 -7.92
CA LEU A 416 -1.10 1.57 -6.51
C LEU A 416 -2.21 2.21 -5.68
N ILE A 417 -2.77 1.48 -4.73
CA ILE A 417 -3.83 1.95 -3.83
C ILE A 417 -3.22 2.23 -2.46
N LYS A 418 -3.33 3.46 -1.96
CA LYS A 418 -2.65 3.92 -0.74
C LYS A 418 -3.15 3.24 0.54
N ASN A 419 -4.44 2.99 0.64
CA ASN A 419 -5.03 2.39 1.84
C ASN A 419 -6.41 1.78 1.60
N GLY A 420 -6.91 1.03 2.59
CA GLY A 420 -8.22 0.40 2.53
C GLY A 420 -9.40 1.38 2.54
N THR A 421 -9.21 2.60 3.03
CA THR A 421 -10.23 3.65 2.99
C THR A 421 -10.51 4.10 1.56
N VAL A 422 -9.45 4.36 0.80
CA VAL A 422 -9.55 4.73 -0.63
C VAL A 422 -10.30 3.64 -1.42
N LEU A 423 -9.93 2.36 -1.19
CA LEU A 423 -10.59 1.23 -1.85
C LEU A 423 -12.11 1.19 -1.56
N GLN A 424 -12.52 1.58 -0.35
CA GLN A 424 -13.93 1.67 0.03
C GLN A 424 -14.59 2.93 -0.54
N GLU A 425 -13.94 4.08 -0.56
CA GLU A 425 -14.50 5.33 -1.09
C GLU A 425 -14.72 5.28 -2.60
N VAL A 426 -13.85 4.60 -3.37
CA VAL A 426 -14.04 4.38 -4.82
C VAL A 426 -15.42 3.80 -5.14
N GLN A 427 -16.00 2.98 -4.24
CA GLN A 427 -17.36 2.41 -4.42
C GLN A 427 -18.47 3.46 -4.42
N LYS A 428 -18.23 4.61 -3.81
CA LYS A 428 -19.23 5.67 -3.63
C LYS A 428 -19.12 6.75 -4.70
N ILE A 429 -18.06 6.70 -5.53
CA ILE A 429 -17.82 7.69 -6.57
C ILE A 429 -18.93 7.62 -7.61
N GLN A 430 -19.43 8.79 -8.00
CA GLN A 430 -20.46 8.97 -9.00
C GLN A 430 -19.98 9.86 -10.16
N THR A 431 -18.99 10.71 -9.89
CA THR A 431 -18.43 11.64 -10.87
C THR A 431 -16.92 11.50 -10.93
N VAL A 432 -16.36 11.36 -12.12
CA VAL A 432 -14.93 11.37 -12.37
C VAL A 432 -14.57 12.64 -13.13
N VAL A 433 -13.72 13.45 -12.53
CA VAL A 433 -13.21 14.70 -13.07
C VAL A 433 -11.80 14.47 -13.55
N PHE A 434 -11.53 14.84 -14.79
CA PHE A 434 -10.23 14.71 -15.41
C PHE A 434 -9.62 16.08 -15.65
N ASP A 435 -8.36 16.25 -15.30
CA ASP A 435 -7.58 17.33 -15.90
C ASP A 435 -7.40 17.06 -17.39
N LYS A 436 -7.21 18.10 -18.19
CA LYS A 436 -6.98 17.95 -19.62
C LYS A 436 -5.53 17.57 -19.92
N THR A 437 -4.59 18.44 -19.54
CA THR A 437 -3.20 18.41 -19.99
C THR A 437 -2.41 17.28 -19.30
N GLY A 438 -1.72 16.45 -20.09
CA GLY A 438 -0.97 15.31 -19.52
C GLY A 438 -1.84 14.16 -19.01
N THR A 439 -3.15 14.38 -18.80
CA THR A 439 -4.12 13.38 -18.32
C THR A 439 -4.97 12.83 -19.48
N ILE A 440 -5.88 13.61 -20.05
CA ILE A 440 -6.64 13.22 -21.25
C ILE A 440 -5.77 13.27 -22.50
N THR A 441 -4.87 14.26 -22.56
CA THR A 441 -3.95 14.52 -23.66
C THR A 441 -2.55 13.98 -23.33
N ILE A 442 -1.69 13.93 -24.36
CA ILE A 442 -0.31 13.42 -24.24
C ILE A 442 0.54 14.32 -23.32
N GLY A 443 0.23 15.63 -23.28
CA GLY A 443 0.99 16.63 -22.52
C GLY A 443 2.21 17.16 -23.29
N GLN A 444 2.26 16.90 -24.60
CA GLN A 444 3.29 17.40 -25.51
C GLN A 444 2.62 18.23 -26.61
N PRO A 445 2.41 19.52 -26.35
CA PRO A 445 1.83 20.41 -27.37
C PRO A 445 2.78 20.58 -28.55
N LEU A 446 2.22 20.57 -29.76
CA LEU A 446 2.93 20.77 -31.01
C LEU A 446 2.27 21.90 -31.81
N VAL A 447 3.07 22.73 -32.47
CA VAL A 447 2.57 23.72 -33.44
C VAL A 447 2.06 22.95 -34.66
N THR A 448 0.77 23.15 -35.00
CA THR A 448 0.13 22.48 -36.15
C THR A 448 -0.11 23.41 -37.32
N ASP A 449 -0.39 24.69 -37.06
CA ASP A 449 -0.66 25.70 -38.12
C ASP A 449 -0.08 27.05 -37.69
N VAL A 450 0.40 27.78 -38.66
CA VAL A 450 0.79 29.18 -38.51
C VAL A 450 0.06 29.99 -39.60
N VAL A 451 -0.63 31.02 -39.18
CA VAL A 451 -1.40 31.91 -40.11
C VAL A 451 -0.70 33.26 -40.15
N GLY A 452 -0.45 33.77 -41.32
CA GLY A 452 0.33 34.98 -41.57
C GLY A 452 1.66 34.67 -42.26
N ASP A 453 2.65 35.56 -42.14
CA ASP A 453 4.02 35.30 -42.59
C ASP A 453 4.68 34.31 -41.59
N GLU A 454 4.70 33.04 -41.94
CA GLU A 454 5.11 31.93 -41.10
C GLU A 454 6.49 32.15 -40.46
N ALA A 455 7.48 32.55 -41.27
CA ALA A 455 8.84 32.71 -40.79
C ALA A 455 8.92 33.88 -39.78
N ARG A 456 8.27 35.01 -40.10
CA ARG A 456 8.26 36.19 -39.24
C ARG A 456 7.45 35.92 -37.93
N VAL A 457 6.28 35.30 -38.05
CA VAL A 457 5.42 35.01 -36.90
C VAL A 457 6.14 34.06 -35.92
N LEU A 458 6.72 32.97 -36.41
CA LEU A 458 7.44 32.01 -35.60
C LEU A 458 8.70 32.62 -34.97
N THR A 459 9.48 33.39 -35.71
CA THR A 459 10.72 34.01 -35.18
C THR A 459 10.40 34.98 -34.04
N LEU A 460 9.42 35.86 -34.22
CA LEU A 460 9.05 36.82 -33.15
C LEU A 460 8.44 36.12 -31.95
N ALA A 461 7.57 35.14 -32.18
CA ALA A 461 6.96 34.35 -31.07
C ALA A 461 8.00 33.55 -30.29
N ALA A 462 8.88 32.81 -30.99
CA ALA A 462 9.93 32.03 -30.36
C ALA A 462 10.94 32.93 -29.61
N SER A 463 11.25 34.12 -30.14
CA SER A 463 12.12 35.07 -29.43
C SER A 463 11.51 35.49 -28.09
N LEU A 464 10.21 35.78 -28.00
CA LEU A 464 9.52 36.08 -26.74
C LEU A 464 9.51 34.87 -25.81
N GLU A 465 9.17 33.68 -26.32
CA GLU A 465 8.97 32.47 -25.55
C GLU A 465 10.30 31.88 -25.01
N THR A 466 11.47 32.38 -25.46
CA THR A 466 12.75 32.00 -24.85
C THR A 466 12.84 32.26 -23.35
N PHE A 467 12.07 33.22 -22.84
CA PHE A 467 12.04 33.59 -21.43
C PHE A 467 10.82 33.01 -20.66
N SER A 468 10.01 32.17 -21.33
CA SER A 468 8.78 31.60 -20.77
C SER A 468 8.97 30.13 -20.41
N GLU A 469 8.51 29.74 -19.21
CA GLU A 469 8.51 28.34 -18.75
C GLU A 469 7.20 27.61 -19.09
N HIS A 470 6.30 28.27 -19.85
CA HIS A 470 4.99 27.68 -20.17
C HIS A 470 5.13 26.52 -21.17
N PRO A 471 4.37 25.41 -21.02
CA PRO A 471 4.45 24.27 -21.97
C PRO A 471 4.20 24.63 -23.42
N LEU A 472 3.38 25.66 -23.72
CA LEU A 472 3.16 26.15 -25.09
C LEU A 472 4.40 26.85 -25.67
N ALA A 473 5.23 27.44 -24.83
CA ALA A 473 6.49 28.07 -25.25
C ALA A 473 7.43 27.06 -25.85
N GLN A 474 7.56 25.89 -25.22
CA GLN A 474 8.42 24.81 -25.73
C GLN A 474 7.99 24.35 -27.15
N ALA A 475 6.69 24.27 -27.39
CA ALA A 475 6.17 23.92 -28.73
C ALA A 475 6.60 24.94 -29.81
N VAL A 476 6.53 26.23 -29.47
CA VAL A 476 6.92 27.31 -30.39
C VAL A 476 8.43 27.32 -30.62
N LEU A 477 9.21 27.14 -29.57
CA LEU A 477 10.68 27.06 -29.62
C LEU A 477 11.15 25.86 -30.45
N SER A 478 10.60 24.68 -30.22
CA SER A 478 10.93 23.46 -30.96
C SER A 478 10.63 23.59 -32.42
N GLN A 479 9.48 24.21 -32.79
CA GLN A 479 9.13 24.45 -34.18
C GLN A 479 10.05 25.48 -34.86
N ALA A 480 10.49 26.50 -34.14
CA ALA A 480 11.45 27.48 -34.65
C ALA A 480 12.84 26.85 -34.88
N GLU A 481 13.30 25.98 -33.97
CA GLU A 481 14.55 25.24 -34.08
C GLU A 481 14.52 24.25 -35.25
N GLU A 482 13.45 23.48 -35.42
CA GLU A 482 13.28 22.54 -36.54
C GLU A 482 13.39 23.26 -37.88
N LYS A 483 12.90 24.51 -37.96
CA LYS A 483 12.99 25.34 -39.16
C LYS A 483 14.29 26.12 -39.27
N GLY A 484 15.19 26.00 -38.31
CA GLY A 484 16.48 26.70 -38.32
C GLY A 484 16.37 28.23 -38.23
N LEU A 485 15.34 28.76 -37.56
CA LEU A 485 15.11 30.19 -37.45
C LEU A 485 16.07 30.83 -36.45
N VAL A 486 16.59 32.03 -36.78
CA VAL A 486 17.47 32.79 -35.89
C VAL A 486 16.62 33.72 -35.03
N LEU A 487 16.72 33.56 -33.71
CA LEU A 487 15.94 34.34 -32.73
C LEU A 487 16.53 35.73 -32.53
N PHE A 488 15.68 36.70 -32.23
CA PHE A 488 16.05 38.08 -31.93
C PHE A 488 16.24 38.28 -30.43
N PRO A 489 17.11 39.23 -30.01
CA PRO A 489 17.20 39.63 -28.61
C PRO A 489 15.91 40.35 -28.19
N VAL A 490 15.41 40.05 -26.98
CA VAL A 490 14.19 40.65 -26.42
C VAL A 490 14.55 41.52 -25.23
N GLU A 491 14.03 42.75 -25.25
CA GLU A 491 14.16 43.69 -24.15
C GLU A 491 12.81 43.86 -23.42
N ASN A 492 12.83 44.23 -22.15
CA ASN A 492 11.65 44.53 -21.35
C ASN A 492 10.59 43.41 -21.36
N PHE A 493 11.04 42.14 -21.28
CA PHE A 493 10.15 41.00 -21.22
C PHE A 493 9.25 41.04 -19.98
N GLN A 494 7.95 40.76 -20.18
CA GLN A 494 6.96 40.67 -19.11
C GLN A 494 5.96 39.54 -19.39
N ALA A 495 5.81 38.66 -18.44
CA ALA A 495 4.72 37.68 -18.44
C ALA A 495 3.45 38.30 -17.80
N ILE A 496 2.29 38.13 -18.47
CA ILE A 496 0.99 38.59 -18.02
C ILE A 496 0.17 37.36 -17.66
N GLU A 497 -0.03 37.15 -16.37
CA GLU A 497 -0.69 35.95 -15.84
C GLU A 497 -2.04 35.67 -16.50
N GLY A 498 -2.22 34.46 -17.03
CA GLY A 498 -3.44 34.02 -17.68
C GLY A 498 -3.76 34.65 -19.03
N LYS A 499 -2.87 35.50 -19.60
CA LYS A 499 -3.08 36.20 -20.88
C LYS A 499 -1.99 35.92 -21.92
N GLY A 500 -0.71 35.92 -21.51
CA GLY A 500 0.41 35.73 -22.42
C GLY A 500 1.67 36.47 -22.03
N VAL A 501 2.52 36.79 -22.99
CA VAL A 501 3.81 37.46 -22.82
C VAL A 501 3.95 38.67 -23.70
N GLN A 502 4.77 39.64 -23.32
CA GLN A 502 5.12 40.80 -24.12
C GLN A 502 6.59 41.17 -23.95
N GLY A 503 7.15 41.86 -24.94
CA GLY A 503 8.50 42.36 -24.88
C GLY A 503 8.80 43.27 -26.07
N GLN A 504 9.97 43.90 -26.08
CA GLN A 504 10.43 44.76 -27.18
C GLN A 504 11.45 43.97 -28.06
N ILE A 505 11.19 43.92 -29.38
CA ILE A 505 12.08 43.37 -30.38
C ILE A 505 12.28 44.46 -31.44
N ASP A 506 13.52 44.87 -31.69
CA ASP A 506 13.86 45.93 -32.64
C ASP A 506 13.06 47.23 -32.37
N GLN A 507 12.89 47.64 -31.12
CA GLN A 507 12.13 48.80 -30.66
C GLN A 507 10.61 48.72 -30.87
N GLN A 508 10.08 47.63 -31.40
CA GLN A 508 8.65 47.36 -31.59
C GLN A 508 8.11 46.59 -30.35
N LEU A 509 6.93 46.95 -29.90
CA LEU A 509 6.23 46.20 -28.84
C LEU A 509 5.62 44.91 -29.47
N VAL A 510 6.12 43.77 -29.11
CA VAL A 510 5.60 42.47 -29.54
C VAL A 510 4.85 41.83 -28.40
N THR A 511 3.60 41.38 -28.66
CA THR A 511 2.79 40.65 -27.67
C THR A 511 2.33 39.31 -28.25
N LEU A 512 2.39 38.25 -27.41
CA LEU A 512 1.96 36.91 -27.79
C LEU A 512 1.06 36.36 -26.69
N GLY A 513 -0.16 35.95 -27.02
CA GLY A 513 -1.09 35.43 -26.03
C GLY A 513 -2.44 35.02 -26.56
N ASN A 514 -3.37 34.75 -25.63
CA ASN A 514 -4.75 34.39 -25.94
C ASN A 514 -5.59 35.64 -26.30
N GLY A 515 -6.86 35.45 -26.70
CA GLY A 515 -7.76 36.53 -27.07
C GLY A 515 -7.98 37.58 -25.99
N LYS A 516 -7.83 37.22 -24.67
CA LYS A 516 -7.96 38.15 -23.54
C LYS A 516 -6.81 39.15 -23.45
N LEU A 517 -5.66 38.87 -24.04
CA LEU A 517 -4.53 39.81 -24.13
C LEU A 517 -4.80 40.91 -25.15
N HIS A 518 -5.58 40.61 -26.18
CA HIS A 518 -5.88 41.49 -27.30
C HIS A 518 -7.29 42.09 -27.23
N ASP A 519 -7.98 42.04 -26.08
CA ASP A 519 -9.28 42.69 -25.89
C ASP A 519 -9.17 44.19 -26.21
N GLY A 520 -9.92 44.64 -27.26
CA GLY A 520 -9.88 46.05 -27.75
C GLY A 520 -8.86 46.29 -28.83
N THR A 521 -8.07 45.29 -29.28
CA THR A 521 -7.14 45.38 -30.39
C THR A 521 -7.89 45.02 -31.70
N ALA A 522 -7.71 45.78 -32.76
CA ALA A 522 -8.33 45.47 -34.04
C ALA A 522 -7.67 44.24 -34.66
N MET A 523 -8.42 43.14 -34.78
CA MET A 523 -8.04 41.95 -35.52
C MET A 523 -8.73 41.97 -36.90
N ASP A 524 -8.01 41.54 -37.93
CA ASP A 524 -8.60 41.33 -39.22
C ASP A 524 -9.74 40.29 -39.13
N PRO A 525 -10.94 40.57 -39.65
CA PRO A 525 -12.06 39.63 -39.62
C PRO A 525 -11.74 38.25 -40.22
N GLU A 526 -10.81 38.17 -41.18
CA GLU A 526 -10.35 36.90 -41.77
C GLU A 526 -9.51 36.12 -40.76
N LEU A 527 -8.63 36.78 -40.00
CA LEU A 527 -7.86 36.14 -38.91
C LEU A 527 -8.77 35.70 -37.80
N GLU A 528 -9.77 36.49 -37.42
CA GLU A 528 -10.74 36.12 -36.38
C GLU A 528 -11.53 34.87 -36.78
N LYS A 529 -12.02 34.82 -38.00
CA LYS A 529 -12.70 33.63 -38.54
C LYS A 529 -11.79 32.42 -38.51
N ARG A 530 -10.54 32.56 -38.97
CA ARG A 530 -9.57 31.46 -38.98
C ARG A 530 -9.22 30.98 -37.56
N MET A 531 -9.13 31.89 -36.59
CA MET A 531 -8.94 31.55 -35.20
C MET A 531 -10.08 30.65 -34.66
N VAL A 532 -11.32 31.03 -34.94
CA VAL A 532 -12.50 30.24 -34.54
C VAL A 532 -12.47 28.84 -35.20
N GLU A 533 -12.19 28.76 -36.51
CA GLU A 533 -12.09 27.48 -37.24
C GLU A 533 -11.02 26.55 -36.62
N LEU A 534 -9.88 27.09 -36.24
CA LEU A 534 -8.80 26.32 -35.61
C LEU A 534 -9.17 25.88 -34.19
N GLN A 535 -9.87 26.74 -33.43
CA GLN A 535 -10.37 26.37 -32.09
C GLN A 535 -11.44 25.27 -32.15
N GLU A 536 -12.31 25.26 -33.15
CA GLU A 536 -13.30 24.20 -33.42
C GLU A 536 -12.63 22.85 -33.75
N GLN A 537 -11.37 22.89 -34.27
CA GLN A 537 -10.53 21.70 -34.49
C GLN A 537 -9.79 21.24 -33.24
N ALA A 538 -10.15 21.71 -32.05
CA ALA A 538 -9.52 21.39 -30.78
C ALA A 538 -8.05 21.89 -30.67
N LYS A 539 -7.72 23.03 -31.29
CA LYS A 539 -6.40 23.65 -31.22
C LYS A 539 -6.42 24.89 -30.34
N THR A 540 -5.43 25.03 -29.46
CA THR A 540 -5.19 26.25 -28.72
C THR A 540 -4.56 27.28 -29.66
N VAL A 541 -5.19 28.42 -29.85
CA VAL A 541 -4.72 29.46 -30.76
C VAL A 541 -4.22 30.64 -29.97
N ILE A 542 -2.95 30.99 -30.14
CA ILE A 542 -2.32 32.22 -29.66
C ILE A 542 -2.11 33.19 -30.79
N SER A 543 -2.33 34.48 -30.52
CA SER A 543 -2.17 35.55 -31.49
C SER A 543 -0.92 36.38 -31.19
N LEU A 544 -0.19 36.69 -32.25
CA LEU A 544 0.98 37.58 -32.22
C LEU A 544 0.60 38.96 -32.73
N SER A 545 0.88 39.98 -31.93
CA SER A 545 0.73 41.36 -32.40
C SER A 545 2.04 42.16 -32.32
N VAL A 546 2.19 43.10 -33.19
CA VAL A 546 3.28 44.07 -33.23
C VAL A 546 2.67 45.47 -33.21
N ASP A 547 3.12 46.29 -32.26
CA ASP A 547 2.62 47.65 -32.00
C ASP A 547 1.09 47.74 -31.97
N GLY A 548 0.44 46.73 -31.35
CA GLY A 548 -1.01 46.65 -31.18
C GLY A 548 -1.79 46.16 -32.43
N GLN A 549 -1.13 45.73 -33.48
CA GLN A 549 -1.78 45.10 -34.62
C GLN A 549 -1.48 43.59 -34.66
N VAL A 550 -2.53 42.74 -34.69
CA VAL A 550 -2.37 41.30 -34.85
C VAL A 550 -1.86 40.97 -36.26
N ILE A 551 -0.69 40.33 -36.33
CA ILE A 551 -0.02 40.00 -37.60
C ILE A 551 -0.08 38.50 -37.95
N GLY A 552 -0.45 37.65 -36.95
CA GLY A 552 -0.54 36.22 -37.21
C GLY A 552 -1.08 35.44 -36.02
N LEU A 553 -1.38 34.17 -36.29
CA LEU A 553 -1.87 33.20 -35.30
C LEU A 553 -0.98 31.97 -35.33
N ILE A 554 -0.77 31.40 -34.18
CA ILE A 554 -0.10 30.09 -34.02
C ILE A 554 -1.11 29.16 -33.36
N ALA A 555 -1.41 28.04 -34.02
CA ALA A 555 -2.27 26.99 -33.48
C ALA A 555 -1.40 25.85 -32.94
N ILE A 556 -1.67 25.52 -31.72
CA ILE A 556 -0.94 24.49 -30.96
C ILE A 556 -1.94 23.43 -30.56
N GLN A 557 -1.63 22.17 -30.77
CA GLN A 557 -2.47 21.06 -30.40
C GLN A 557 -1.75 20.10 -29.47
N ASP A 558 -2.40 19.79 -28.35
CA ASP A 558 -2.05 18.68 -27.46
C ASP A 558 -3.07 17.56 -27.71
N ALA A 559 -2.64 16.52 -28.45
CA ALA A 559 -3.54 15.47 -28.92
C ALA A 559 -4.03 14.59 -27.76
N PRO A 560 -5.31 14.15 -27.77
CA PRO A 560 -5.79 13.14 -26.85
C PRO A 560 -4.98 11.84 -26.97
N LYS A 561 -4.72 11.19 -25.82
CA LYS A 561 -4.12 9.85 -25.79
C LYS A 561 -5.02 8.85 -26.52
N ALA A 562 -4.44 7.86 -27.17
CA ALA A 562 -5.17 6.83 -27.92
C ALA A 562 -6.20 6.09 -27.05
N SER A 563 -5.90 5.87 -25.79
CA SER A 563 -6.77 5.19 -24.81
C SER A 563 -7.87 6.06 -24.19
N SER A 564 -7.81 7.40 -24.32
CA SER A 564 -8.72 8.31 -23.63
C SER A 564 -10.19 8.05 -23.97
N LYS A 565 -10.50 7.91 -25.25
CA LYS A 565 -11.87 7.66 -25.72
C LYS A 565 -12.44 6.34 -25.19
N GLU A 566 -11.63 5.28 -25.19
CA GLU A 566 -12.03 3.96 -24.69
C GLU A 566 -12.23 3.99 -23.17
N ALA A 567 -11.30 4.61 -22.43
CA ALA A 567 -11.38 4.75 -20.99
C ALA A 567 -12.64 5.50 -20.54
N ILE A 568 -12.90 6.67 -21.14
CA ILE A 568 -14.11 7.47 -20.87
C ILE A 568 -15.39 6.65 -21.16
N LYS A 569 -15.44 5.95 -22.30
CA LYS A 569 -16.57 5.07 -22.64
C LYS A 569 -16.79 4.00 -21.57
N LYS A 570 -15.74 3.29 -21.16
CA LYS A 570 -15.82 2.24 -20.13
C LYS A 570 -16.28 2.78 -18.78
N LEU A 571 -15.87 3.99 -18.38
CA LEU A 571 -16.33 4.61 -17.14
C LEU A 571 -17.82 4.99 -17.21
N LYS A 572 -18.29 5.52 -18.34
CA LYS A 572 -19.70 5.82 -18.58
C LYS A 572 -20.59 4.56 -18.59
N GLU A 573 -20.11 3.45 -19.16
CA GLU A 573 -20.79 2.14 -19.10
C GLU A 573 -20.97 1.63 -17.67
N ARG A 574 -20.13 2.07 -16.73
CA ARG A 574 -20.26 1.80 -15.28
C ARG A 574 -21.23 2.77 -14.56
N GLY A 575 -21.86 3.70 -15.31
CA GLY A 575 -22.78 4.69 -14.76
C GLY A 575 -22.10 5.90 -14.09
N LEU A 576 -20.81 6.11 -14.34
CA LEU A 576 -20.06 7.26 -13.83
C LEU A 576 -20.26 8.46 -14.77
N LYS A 577 -20.48 9.64 -14.18
CA LYS A 577 -20.47 10.91 -14.91
C LYS A 577 -19.03 11.33 -15.15
N THR A 578 -18.74 11.85 -16.33
CA THR A 578 -17.40 12.30 -16.70
C THR A 578 -17.37 13.80 -16.91
N VAL A 579 -16.41 14.46 -16.28
CA VAL A 579 -16.23 15.92 -16.32
C VAL A 579 -14.78 16.21 -16.73
N MET A 580 -14.56 17.15 -17.63
CA MET A 580 -13.23 17.68 -17.93
C MET A 580 -13.06 19.03 -17.27
N LEU A 581 -11.95 19.24 -16.56
CA LEU A 581 -11.55 20.47 -15.91
C LEU A 581 -10.29 21.00 -16.60
N THR A 582 -10.30 22.25 -17.09
CA THR A 582 -9.17 22.80 -17.85
C THR A 582 -9.07 24.31 -17.75
N GLY A 583 -7.86 24.84 -17.88
CA GLY A 583 -7.61 26.28 -18.06
C GLY A 583 -7.79 26.79 -19.50
N ASP A 584 -8.03 25.90 -20.47
CA ASP A 584 -8.29 26.28 -21.85
C ASP A 584 -9.64 26.99 -21.99
N ASN A 585 -9.80 27.73 -23.12
CA ASN A 585 -11.07 28.33 -23.43
C ASN A 585 -12.15 27.28 -23.75
N GLU A 586 -13.40 27.67 -23.53
CA GLU A 586 -14.54 26.77 -23.63
C GLU A 586 -14.68 26.07 -24.98
N ARG A 587 -14.35 26.73 -26.12
CA ARG A 587 -14.48 26.14 -27.48
C ARG A 587 -13.51 24.97 -27.68
N VAL A 588 -12.25 25.15 -27.33
CA VAL A 588 -11.22 24.09 -27.41
C VAL A 588 -11.57 22.95 -26.47
N ALA A 589 -11.97 23.27 -25.25
CA ALA A 589 -12.33 22.29 -24.26
C ALA A 589 -13.54 21.44 -24.67
N GLN A 590 -14.59 22.06 -25.24
CA GLN A 590 -15.76 21.36 -25.77
C GLN A 590 -15.41 20.50 -27.01
N ALA A 591 -14.51 20.97 -27.88
CA ALA A 591 -14.07 20.20 -29.04
C ALA A 591 -13.35 18.92 -28.61
N ILE A 592 -12.44 18.99 -27.67
CA ILE A 592 -11.75 17.80 -27.07
C ILE A 592 -12.75 16.89 -26.38
N ALA A 593 -13.63 17.43 -25.53
CA ALA A 593 -14.63 16.66 -24.82
C ALA A 593 -15.53 15.86 -25.78
N LYS A 594 -15.96 16.46 -26.86
CA LYS A 594 -16.74 15.80 -27.92
C LYS A 594 -15.93 14.67 -28.61
N GLN A 595 -14.64 14.88 -28.85
CA GLN A 595 -13.76 13.89 -29.47
C GLN A 595 -13.59 12.64 -28.60
N VAL A 596 -13.41 12.82 -27.30
CA VAL A 596 -13.20 11.71 -26.33
C VAL A 596 -14.49 11.19 -25.71
N GLY A 597 -15.59 11.93 -25.80
CA GLY A 597 -16.92 11.54 -25.33
C GLY A 597 -17.23 11.90 -23.86
N ILE A 598 -16.64 12.97 -23.33
CA ILE A 598 -16.91 13.49 -21.98
C ILE A 598 -18.27 14.19 -21.90
N ASP A 599 -18.97 14.10 -20.75
CA ASP A 599 -20.34 14.61 -20.58
C ASP A 599 -20.38 16.12 -20.31
N THR A 600 -19.47 16.64 -19.50
CA THR A 600 -19.49 18.02 -19.01
C THR A 600 -18.08 18.62 -19.06
N VAL A 601 -18.01 19.91 -19.37
CA VAL A 601 -16.75 20.68 -19.41
C VAL A 601 -16.84 21.84 -18.43
N ILE A 602 -15.77 22.07 -17.69
CA ILE A 602 -15.54 23.26 -16.87
C ILE A 602 -14.22 23.87 -17.40
N ALA A 603 -14.36 24.92 -18.19
CA ALA A 603 -13.28 25.59 -18.90
C ALA A 603 -12.85 26.89 -18.19
N ASP A 604 -11.78 27.53 -18.68
CA ASP A 604 -11.25 28.81 -18.18
C ASP A 604 -10.92 28.83 -16.67
N VAL A 605 -10.55 27.68 -16.07
CA VAL A 605 -10.28 27.52 -14.65
C VAL A 605 -8.80 27.76 -14.35
N LEU A 606 -8.49 28.71 -13.49
CA LEU A 606 -7.11 28.93 -13.03
C LEU A 606 -6.63 27.77 -12.13
N PRO A 607 -5.32 27.46 -12.08
CA PRO A 607 -4.79 26.37 -11.26
C PRO A 607 -5.25 26.43 -9.80
N GLN A 608 -5.31 27.61 -9.21
CA GLN A 608 -5.74 27.84 -7.81
C GLN A 608 -7.24 27.59 -7.60
N GLU A 609 -8.05 27.66 -8.66
CA GLU A 609 -9.51 27.48 -8.61
C GLU A 609 -9.94 26.02 -8.81
N LYS A 610 -9.05 25.16 -9.31
CA LYS A 610 -9.36 23.74 -9.55
C LYS A 610 -9.90 23.06 -8.29
N ALA A 611 -9.27 23.27 -7.14
CA ALA A 611 -9.71 22.74 -5.86
C ALA A 611 -11.14 23.19 -5.49
N SER A 612 -11.47 24.46 -5.71
CA SER A 612 -12.80 25.01 -5.45
C SER A 612 -13.86 24.47 -6.40
N ALA A 613 -13.49 24.19 -7.66
CA ALA A 613 -14.38 23.54 -8.65
C ALA A 613 -14.72 22.10 -8.22
N ILE A 614 -13.74 21.35 -7.70
CA ILE A 614 -13.96 20.01 -7.15
C ILE A 614 -14.90 20.07 -5.94
N GLN A 615 -14.69 20.98 -4.99
CA GLN A 615 -15.57 21.16 -3.82
C GLN A 615 -17.02 21.43 -4.20
N LYS A 616 -17.26 22.26 -5.21
CA LYS A 616 -18.62 22.51 -5.71
C LYS A 616 -19.27 21.27 -6.29
N LEU A 617 -18.50 20.41 -6.98
CA LEU A 617 -19.03 19.15 -7.52
C LEU A 617 -19.32 18.16 -6.39
N GLN A 618 -18.55 18.17 -5.29
CA GLN A 618 -18.75 17.33 -4.12
C GLN A 618 -20.04 17.63 -3.36
N GLU A 619 -20.61 18.84 -3.48
CA GLU A 619 -21.92 19.15 -2.93
C GLU A 619 -23.05 18.30 -3.54
N ALA A 620 -22.90 17.88 -4.79
CA ALA A 620 -23.90 17.11 -5.51
C ALA A 620 -23.64 15.60 -5.52
N SER A 621 -22.35 15.18 -5.51
CA SER A 621 -21.97 13.77 -5.65
C SER A 621 -20.55 13.51 -5.14
N LYS A 622 -20.22 12.24 -4.85
CA LYS A 622 -18.84 11.85 -4.56
C LYS A 622 -17.98 11.90 -5.81
N VAL A 623 -16.82 12.54 -5.70
CA VAL A 623 -15.95 12.93 -6.80
C VAL A 623 -14.60 12.22 -6.73
N ALA A 624 -14.20 11.57 -7.84
CA ALA A 624 -12.81 11.24 -8.08
C ALA A 624 -12.20 12.30 -9.02
N PHE A 625 -10.97 12.74 -8.71
CA PHE A 625 -10.20 13.62 -9.58
C PHE A 625 -8.99 12.90 -10.12
N VAL A 626 -8.75 13.01 -11.43
CA VAL A 626 -7.63 12.40 -12.15
C VAL A 626 -6.76 13.51 -12.71
N GLY A 627 -5.49 13.53 -12.33
CA GLY A 627 -4.52 14.56 -12.77
C GLY A 627 -3.08 14.05 -12.76
N ASP A 628 -2.14 14.83 -13.30
CA ASP A 628 -0.71 14.49 -13.38
C ASP A 628 0.06 14.77 -12.07
N GLY A 629 -0.51 15.53 -11.17
CA GLY A 629 0.01 15.80 -9.81
C GLY A 629 0.94 17.00 -9.67
N ILE A 630 1.50 17.55 -10.73
CA ILE A 630 2.43 18.69 -10.60
C ILE A 630 1.68 19.97 -10.19
N ASN A 631 0.64 20.31 -10.94
CA ASN A 631 -0.20 21.47 -10.70
C ASN A 631 -1.51 21.13 -9.99
N ASP A 632 -1.82 19.85 -9.85
CA ASP A 632 -3.11 19.32 -9.41
C ASP A 632 -3.13 18.81 -7.97
N ALA A 633 -2.00 18.85 -7.24
CA ALA A 633 -1.88 18.33 -5.88
C ALA A 633 -3.00 18.82 -4.93
N PRO A 634 -3.41 20.10 -4.93
CA PRO A 634 -4.54 20.54 -4.11
C PRO A 634 -5.87 19.90 -4.51
N ALA A 635 -6.12 19.73 -5.81
CA ALA A 635 -7.35 19.10 -6.34
C ALA A 635 -7.38 17.59 -6.03
N LEU A 636 -6.23 16.89 -6.18
CA LEU A 636 -6.06 15.48 -5.82
C LEU A 636 -6.32 15.23 -4.33
N SER A 637 -5.84 16.14 -3.47
CA SER A 637 -5.99 15.99 -2.00
C SER A 637 -7.41 16.29 -1.51
N ILE A 638 -8.15 17.19 -2.18
CA ILE A 638 -9.51 17.62 -1.79
C ILE A 638 -10.56 16.62 -2.30
N ALA A 639 -10.35 16.01 -3.44
CA ALA A 639 -11.28 15.02 -3.99
C ALA A 639 -11.52 13.87 -3.02
N ASP A 640 -12.71 13.23 -3.06
CA ASP A 640 -12.99 12.03 -2.25
C ASP A 640 -12.01 10.91 -2.59
N VAL A 641 -11.59 10.82 -3.85
CA VAL A 641 -10.50 9.96 -4.31
C VAL A 641 -9.64 10.72 -5.32
N GLY A 642 -8.41 11.03 -4.98
CA GLY A 642 -7.41 11.53 -5.92
C GLY A 642 -6.72 10.38 -6.64
N ILE A 643 -6.64 10.45 -7.98
CA ILE A 643 -5.95 9.48 -8.84
C ILE A 643 -4.85 10.22 -9.59
N ALA A 644 -3.61 9.98 -9.20
CA ALA A 644 -2.44 10.58 -9.84
C ALA A 644 -1.97 9.73 -11.03
N MET A 645 -1.71 10.40 -12.16
CA MET A 645 -1.26 9.80 -13.41
C MET A 645 0.26 9.86 -13.53
N GLY A 646 0.89 8.72 -13.86
CA GLY A 646 2.33 8.66 -14.15
C GLY A 646 3.23 8.58 -12.92
N SER A 647 4.39 8.00 -13.11
CA SER A 647 5.39 7.70 -12.06
C SER A 647 6.30 8.88 -11.69
N GLY A 648 5.93 10.10 -12.01
CA GLY A 648 6.92 11.16 -12.21
C GLY A 648 7.18 12.12 -11.07
N THR A 649 6.26 12.32 -10.13
CA THR A 649 6.48 13.33 -9.08
C THR A 649 6.15 12.78 -7.70
N ASP A 650 7.08 12.97 -6.76
CA ASP A 650 6.88 12.63 -5.34
C ASP A 650 5.62 13.31 -4.79
N ILE A 651 5.27 14.49 -5.31
CA ILE A 651 4.07 15.25 -4.93
C ILE A 651 2.77 14.54 -5.34
N ALA A 652 2.73 13.92 -6.54
CA ALA A 652 1.58 13.15 -7.00
C ALA A 652 1.36 11.91 -6.14
N ILE A 653 2.46 11.24 -5.78
CA ILE A 653 2.48 10.06 -4.91
C ILE A 653 1.98 10.44 -3.50
N GLU A 654 2.37 11.60 -2.99
CA GLU A 654 1.97 12.04 -1.65
C GLU A 654 0.50 12.49 -1.59
N SER A 655 0.01 13.14 -2.63
CA SER A 655 -1.33 13.76 -2.70
C SER A 655 -2.43 12.80 -3.15
N GLY A 656 -2.11 11.78 -3.96
CA GLY A 656 -3.07 10.82 -4.50
C GLY A 656 -3.46 9.73 -3.50
N GLY A 657 -4.72 9.31 -3.56
CA GLY A 657 -5.20 8.08 -2.92
C GLY A 657 -4.91 6.83 -3.76
N ILE A 658 -4.85 7.01 -5.07
CA ILE A 658 -4.44 6.01 -6.07
C ILE A 658 -3.36 6.62 -6.95
N VAL A 659 -2.32 5.85 -7.26
CA VAL A 659 -1.26 6.25 -8.19
C VAL A 659 -1.20 5.23 -9.32
N LEU A 660 -1.22 5.72 -10.56
CA LEU A 660 -1.04 4.91 -11.75
C LEU A 660 0.43 4.99 -12.18
N THR A 661 1.10 3.85 -12.29
CA THR A 661 2.52 3.82 -12.72
C THR A 661 2.69 4.13 -14.19
N GLN A 662 1.62 3.95 -14.97
CA GLN A 662 1.57 4.26 -16.38
C GLN A 662 0.79 5.55 -16.64
N ASN A 663 1.18 6.28 -17.66
CA ASN A 663 0.45 7.46 -18.14
C ASN A 663 -0.68 7.07 -19.11
N ASP A 664 -1.47 6.02 -18.74
CA ASP A 664 -2.58 5.47 -19.51
C ASP A 664 -3.91 5.59 -18.77
N LEU A 665 -4.92 6.19 -19.43
CA LEU A 665 -6.23 6.42 -18.81
C LEU A 665 -7.01 5.12 -18.53
N LEU A 666 -6.70 4.01 -19.22
CA LEU A 666 -7.25 2.69 -18.89
C LEU A 666 -6.84 2.23 -17.49
N GLY A 667 -5.73 2.75 -16.95
CA GLY A 667 -5.36 2.56 -15.54
C GLY A 667 -6.44 3.02 -14.57
N VAL A 668 -7.17 4.10 -14.87
CA VAL A 668 -8.31 4.57 -14.06
C VAL A 668 -9.43 3.51 -14.06
N VAL A 669 -9.74 2.94 -15.23
CA VAL A 669 -10.75 1.88 -15.36
C VAL A 669 -10.35 0.65 -14.51
N ARG A 670 -9.08 0.24 -14.62
CA ARG A 670 -8.51 -0.86 -13.83
C ARG A 670 -8.58 -0.58 -12.33
N ALA A 671 -8.33 0.67 -11.91
CA ALA A 671 -8.42 1.09 -10.51
C ALA A 671 -9.84 0.94 -9.95
N PHE A 672 -10.86 1.38 -10.71
CA PHE A 672 -12.26 1.21 -10.33
C PHE A 672 -12.65 -0.27 -10.26
N ASP A 673 -12.29 -1.07 -11.27
CA ASP A 673 -12.58 -2.50 -11.32
C ASP A 673 -11.96 -3.26 -10.16
N MET A 674 -10.66 -3.05 -9.89
CA MET A 674 -9.97 -3.71 -8.80
C MET A 674 -10.54 -3.33 -7.46
N SER A 675 -10.81 -2.05 -7.24
CA SER A 675 -11.44 -1.57 -6.01
C SER A 675 -12.82 -2.21 -5.80
N GLN A 676 -13.65 -2.23 -6.84
CA GLN A 676 -14.99 -2.81 -6.79
C GLN A 676 -14.95 -4.32 -6.51
N LYS A 677 -14.13 -5.07 -7.24
CA LYS A 677 -14.02 -6.52 -7.09
C LYS A 677 -13.44 -6.90 -5.73
N THR A 678 -12.46 -6.14 -5.23
CA THR A 678 -11.88 -6.35 -3.91
C THR A 678 -12.91 -6.07 -2.80
N PHE A 679 -13.62 -4.97 -2.88
CA PHE A 679 -14.65 -4.63 -1.89
C PHE A 679 -15.81 -5.64 -1.89
N ARG A 680 -16.29 -6.03 -3.07
CA ARG A 680 -17.31 -7.09 -3.19
C ARG A 680 -16.82 -8.41 -2.59
N ARG A 681 -15.54 -8.73 -2.73
CA ARG A 681 -14.92 -9.89 -2.11
C ARG A 681 -14.92 -9.78 -0.58
N ILE A 682 -14.61 -8.59 -0.03
CA ILE A 682 -14.71 -8.32 1.41
C ILE A 682 -16.12 -8.60 1.90
N LEU A 683 -17.14 -8.06 1.25
CA LEU A 683 -18.54 -8.29 1.63
C LEU A 683 -18.94 -9.77 1.55
N LEU A 684 -18.52 -10.47 0.51
CA LEU A 684 -18.76 -11.91 0.36
C LEU A 684 -18.07 -12.73 1.47
N ASN A 685 -16.83 -12.36 1.82
CA ASN A 685 -16.11 -13.00 2.92
C ASN A 685 -16.80 -12.76 4.27
N LEU A 686 -17.26 -11.54 4.53
CA LEU A 686 -18.04 -11.23 5.74
C LEU A 686 -19.36 -12.00 5.80
N PHE A 687 -20.04 -12.16 4.66
CA PHE A 687 -21.25 -12.98 4.56
C PHE A 687 -20.94 -14.45 4.91
N TRP A 688 -19.94 -15.07 4.29
CA TRP A 688 -19.57 -16.45 4.59
C TRP A 688 -19.09 -16.61 6.03
N ALA A 689 -18.30 -15.70 6.57
CA ALA A 689 -17.87 -15.73 7.96
C ALA A 689 -19.03 -15.67 8.95
N SER A 690 -20.13 -14.99 8.59
CA SER A 690 -21.32 -14.84 9.45
C SER A 690 -22.29 -16.01 9.33
N ILE A 691 -22.49 -16.57 8.13
CA ILE A 691 -23.52 -17.58 7.88
C ILE A 691 -23.26 -18.88 8.66
N TYR A 692 -21.98 -19.27 8.82
CA TYR A 692 -21.60 -20.42 9.63
C TYR A 692 -22.06 -20.28 11.08
N ASN A 693 -21.94 -19.08 11.65
CA ASN A 693 -22.37 -18.80 13.02
C ASN A 693 -23.90 -18.72 13.13
N ILE A 694 -24.56 -18.06 12.16
CA ILE A 694 -26.03 -17.91 12.15
C ILE A 694 -26.73 -19.28 12.07
N LEU A 695 -26.22 -20.18 11.24
CA LEU A 695 -26.78 -21.53 11.10
C LEU A 695 -26.30 -22.49 12.20
N GLY A 696 -25.05 -22.35 12.62
CA GLY A 696 -24.43 -23.24 13.57
C GLY A 696 -24.90 -23.06 15.02
N ILE A 697 -25.15 -21.82 15.45
CA ILE A 697 -25.58 -21.54 16.84
C ILE A 697 -26.91 -22.24 17.21
N PRO A 698 -27.99 -22.18 16.42
CA PRO A 698 -29.21 -22.92 16.73
C PRO A 698 -29.02 -24.44 16.80
N ILE A 699 -28.20 -25.00 15.90
CA ILE A 699 -27.87 -26.44 15.90
C ILE A 699 -27.09 -26.81 17.15
N ALA A 700 -26.07 -26.01 17.50
CA ALA A 700 -25.24 -26.20 18.69
C ALA A 700 -26.03 -26.02 19.99
N ALA A 701 -27.00 -25.10 20.01
CA ALA A 701 -27.92 -24.91 21.15
C ALA A 701 -28.94 -26.06 21.31
N GLY A 702 -28.93 -27.04 20.40
CA GLY A 702 -29.82 -28.19 20.46
C GLY A 702 -31.28 -27.92 20.01
N VAL A 703 -31.56 -26.81 19.31
CA VAL A 703 -32.90 -26.46 18.82
C VAL A 703 -33.46 -27.58 17.93
N PHE A 704 -32.59 -28.27 17.20
CA PHE A 704 -32.94 -29.36 16.28
C PHE A 704 -32.62 -30.76 16.83
N ALA A 705 -32.31 -30.88 18.12
CA ALA A 705 -32.02 -32.17 18.76
C ALA A 705 -33.12 -33.20 18.60
N GLY A 706 -34.40 -32.75 18.63
CA GLY A 706 -35.55 -33.62 18.38
C GLY A 706 -35.64 -34.20 16.96
N LEU A 707 -34.90 -33.63 16.00
CA LEU A 707 -34.74 -34.13 14.63
C LEU A 707 -33.45 -34.93 14.45
N GLY A 708 -32.70 -35.20 15.53
CA GLY A 708 -31.41 -35.89 15.48
C GLY A 708 -30.23 -35.03 14.99
N LEU A 709 -30.44 -33.73 14.79
CA LEU A 709 -29.41 -32.78 14.38
C LEU A 709 -28.82 -32.11 15.62
N THR A 710 -27.62 -32.55 16.00
CA THR A 710 -26.81 -31.97 17.11
C THR A 710 -25.41 -31.69 16.65
N LEU A 711 -24.81 -30.70 17.25
CA LEU A 711 -23.42 -30.31 16.95
C LEU A 711 -22.58 -30.45 18.23
N ASN A 712 -21.66 -31.41 18.23
CA ASN A 712 -20.74 -31.61 19.33
C ASN A 712 -19.62 -30.54 19.29
N PRO A 713 -18.96 -30.23 20.44
CA PRO A 713 -17.90 -29.22 20.50
C PRO A 713 -16.74 -29.47 19.52
N GLU A 714 -16.37 -30.72 19.27
CA GLU A 714 -15.31 -31.11 18.35
C GLU A 714 -15.67 -30.76 16.89
N LEU A 715 -16.91 -31.09 16.47
CA LEU A 715 -17.43 -30.75 15.15
C LEU A 715 -17.62 -29.23 15.00
N ALA A 716 -18.00 -28.54 16.06
CA ALA A 716 -18.06 -27.08 16.10
C ALA A 716 -16.66 -26.47 15.84
N GLY A 717 -15.61 -26.99 16.51
CA GLY A 717 -14.23 -26.56 16.29
C GLY A 717 -13.74 -26.81 14.86
N LEU A 718 -14.05 -27.98 14.29
CA LEU A 718 -13.73 -28.31 12.89
C LEU A 718 -14.45 -27.37 11.91
N ALA A 719 -15.74 -27.11 12.12
CA ALA A 719 -16.54 -26.21 11.27
C ALA A 719 -15.95 -24.80 11.28
N MET A 720 -15.46 -24.33 12.44
CA MET A 720 -14.79 -23.04 12.57
C MET A 720 -13.45 -22.97 11.79
N ALA A 721 -12.64 -24.03 11.85
CA ALA A 721 -11.41 -24.12 11.06
C ALA A 721 -11.71 -24.06 9.55
N LEU A 722 -12.75 -24.80 9.10
CA LEU A 722 -13.21 -24.78 7.71
C LEU A 722 -13.78 -23.41 7.28
N SER A 723 -14.47 -22.70 8.17
CA SER A 723 -14.96 -21.34 7.92
C SER A 723 -13.79 -20.39 7.60
N SER A 724 -12.73 -20.40 8.40
CA SER A 724 -11.53 -19.60 8.16
C SER A 724 -10.87 -19.97 6.82
N LEU A 725 -10.74 -21.26 6.53
CA LEU A 725 -10.18 -21.72 5.25
C LEU A 725 -11.02 -21.28 4.05
N SER A 726 -12.37 -21.29 4.17
CA SER A 726 -13.25 -20.86 3.09
C SER A 726 -13.09 -19.36 2.77
N VAL A 727 -12.98 -18.50 3.78
CA VAL A 727 -12.74 -17.06 3.62
C VAL A 727 -11.37 -16.78 2.97
N LEU A 728 -10.33 -17.50 3.41
CA LEU A 728 -8.99 -17.40 2.84
C LEU A 728 -8.98 -17.83 1.37
N THR A 729 -9.56 -18.98 1.05
CA THR A 729 -9.68 -19.48 -0.33
C THR A 729 -10.46 -18.51 -1.20
N SER A 730 -11.58 -17.97 -0.69
CA SER A 730 -12.37 -16.95 -1.36
C SER A 730 -11.54 -15.73 -1.69
N SER A 731 -10.71 -15.24 -0.76
CA SER A 731 -9.82 -14.09 -1.00
C SER A 731 -8.79 -14.38 -2.11
N LEU A 732 -8.18 -15.57 -2.12
CA LEU A 732 -7.21 -15.97 -3.14
C LEU A 732 -7.83 -16.09 -4.54
N LEU A 733 -9.11 -16.43 -4.65
CA LEU A 733 -9.82 -16.46 -5.94
C LEU A 733 -9.85 -15.09 -6.62
N LEU A 734 -9.62 -13.99 -5.88
CA LEU A 734 -9.47 -12.65 -6.45
C LEU A 734 -8.32 -12.59 -7.47
N ASN A 735 -7.26 -13.37 -7.31
CA ASN A 735 -6.13 -13.45 -8.24
C ASN A 735 -6.53 -13.94 -9.66
N PHE A 736 -7.59 -14.70 -9.76
CA PHE A 736 -8.08 -15.28 -11.03
C PHE A 736 -9.26 -14.52 -11.63
N THR A 737 -9.74 -13.46 -10.99
CA THR A 737 -10.89 -12.68 -11.48
C THR A 737 -10.46 -11.86 -12.70
N LYS A 738 -11.22 -11.91 -13.80
CA LYS A 738 -10.97 -11.07 -14.99
C LYS A 738 -11.12 -9.58 -14.62
N ILE A 739 -10.24 -8.74 -15.15
CA ILE A 739 -10.23 -7.28 -15.01
C ILE A 739 -10.17 -6.73 -16.43
N ASP A 740 -11.05 -5.77 -16.73
CA ASP A 740 -11.20 -5.22 -18.08
C ASP A 740 -10.21 -4.09 -18.35
#